data_872d4a3958d50f478d131723e9570995
#
_entry.id   872d4a3958d50f478d131723e9570995
#
_cell.length_a   1.000
_cell.length_b   1.000
_cell.length_c   1.000
_cell.angle_alpha   90.00
_cell.angle_beta   90.00
_cell.angle_gamma   90.00
#
_symmetry.space_group_name_H-M   'P 1'
#
loop_
_entity.id
_entity.type
_entity.pdbx_description
1 polymer ?
#
loop_
_entity_poly.entity_id
_entity_poly.type
_entity_poly.pdbx_seq_one_letter_code
_entity_poly.pdbx_strand_id
1 'polypeptide(L)'
;MCIFVIMNNTTRIIVIGLSVAVLLLVLFARPGGEPDAIGEKELDIKLELPVLSDTDYDWIAGRIFQNETAGQVKYLTYWGEGEDFPSFGIGHFIWFPAGVDAPFDETFPDMVSFVRQRSAAGSPMPVWLQDLSPFDAPWTSKRQFDEAWPSAEMAGLREWLEATGSLQARYIVAAFEERWRGLDLPPEQKQRLTGLLQQLTETAGGLFAVIDYYNFKGLGNNPRERYQEEGWGLVQVLESMQKTHIIESGLVERFRDSAAGRLRLRVELSPSDRIEERWLEGWLARLDGYVEYEAPTDESAATAYRVKPYIQNPRRDAVTLIWFSHDNQAGQVKVSEAGVDDQDQARLFESVPERADALAFNAQETCKTDNCVLPELPFKHELNLSGFEAGLTYRYEVTQNGDLAEGSFKTLAGDDSPLRFIVYADSETEPESTGKQVSWPGIDTTSRKRKYLIDQTTGYAQNLKVIQQRQPAFIAIAGDLVQSGGEQRDWDEFWLHNSELAASTFIMPALGNHDYFGGPGKMGKYATTDSERAVSKYKTYFDLPSNGAVNEAHAERYYALEYGVVTLIVIDGTDGQPHRSETDTNWALLGEGEGGVAPDWHPGTEQHRWLLTALRQAQENSRFTFVMFHGAPWTSGVHGLPPGNGNGEDILSGLPLRVLTPLFIKYGVDAVFNGHDEMYEHSVVSGFEITVAGDKREHDTHFYDVGIAGDGLRGPVKGANNPHRVFLAHTDAPEVYGADGVLKDGGKHYGHLEVNVEKNADGQWQARLDPVYIFPLVNKDGVVTGFERRLYDDSSTLME
;
A
#
# COMPACT_ATOMS: atom_id res chain seq x y z
N MET A 1 -40.18 -5.84 27.70
CA MET A 1 -39.42 -6.83 28.48
C MET A 1 -37.98 -6.72 27.97
N CYS A 2 -37.13 -6.01 28.70
CA CYS A 2 -35.77 -5.73 28.28
C CYS A 2 -34.94 -6.99 28.31
N ILE A 3 -34.39 -7.37 27.17
CA ILE A 3 -33.31 -8.34 27.12
C ILE A 3 -32.03 -7.55 26.76
N PHE A 4 -31.16 -7.42 27.74
CA PHE A 4 -29.78 -7.04 27.54
C PHE A 4 -29.09 -8.21 26.83
N VAL A 5 -28.67 -8.01 25.57
CA VAL A 5 -27.84 -8.98 24.88
C VAL A 5 -26.49 -8.33 24.62
N ILE A 6 -25.48 -8.99 25.12
CA ILE A 6 -24.06 -8.70 24.94
C ILE A 6 -23.79 -8.65 23.43
N MET A 7 -23.29 -7.51 22.96
CA MET A 7 -23.04 -7.26 21.55
C MET A 7 -21.90 -8.15 21.03
N ASN A 8 -22.28 -9.21 20.32
CA ASN A 8 -21.37 -9.95 19.45
C ASN A 8 -21.46 -9.33 18.04
N ASN A 9 -20.38 -9.33 17.28
CA ASN A 9 -20.31 -8.76 15.93
C ASN A 9 -21.46 -9.17 14.99
N THR A 10 -22.08 -10.34 15.22
CA THR A 10 -23.22 -10.84 14.46
C THR A 10 -24.48 -9.95 14.55
N THR A 11 -24.65 -9.23 15.64
CA THR A 11 -25.83 -8.36 15.85
C THR A 11 -25.73 -7.04 15.04
N ARG A 12 -24.52 -6.59 14.71
CA ARG A 12 -24.32 -5.40 13.87
C ARG A 12 -24.78 -5.61 12.43
N ILE A 13 -24.63 -6.82 11.91
CA ILE A 13 -24.96 -7.17 10.51
C ILE A 13 -26.48 -7.23 10.31
N ILE A 14 -27.21 -7.80 11.26
CA ILE A 14 -28.69 -7.88 11.22
C ILE A 14 -29.33 -6.48 11.18
N VAL A 15 -28.67 -5.50 11.82
CA VAL A 15 -29.13 -4.12 11.89
C VAL A 15 -28.96 -3.39 10.54
N ILE A 16 -27.93 -3.71 9.77
CA ILE A 16 -27.68 -3.10 8.45
C ILE A 16 -28.66 -3.66 7.41
N GLY A 17 -28.89 -4.96 7.41
CA GLY A 17 -29.89 -5.61 6.53
C GLY A 17 -31.33 -5.10 6.73
N LEU A 18 -31.75 -4.89 7.97
CA LEU A 18 -33.08 -4.33 8.27
C LEU A 18 -33.23 -2.86 7.84
N SER A 19 -32.15 -2.11 7.75
CA SER A 19 -32.18 -0.71 7.32
C SER A 19 -32.41 -0.58 5.81
N VAL A 20 -31.94 -1.53 5.01
CA VAL A 20 -32.11 -1.54 3.56
C VAL A 20 -33.55 -1.94 3.19
N ALA A 21 -34.09 -2.95 3.85
CA ALA A 21 -35.46 -3.44 3.59
C ALA A 21 -36.57 -2.44 3.92
N VAL A 22 -36.39 -1.58 4.92
CA VAL A 22 -37.37 -0.53 5.29
C VAL A 22 -37.33 0.67 4.35
N LEU A 23 -36.24 0.87 3.58
CA LEU A 23 -36.04 2.08 2.78
C LEU A 23 -36.44 1.96 1.31
N LEU A 24 -36.55 0.75 0.77
CA LEU A 24 -37.06 0.49 -0.59
C LEU A 24 -38.58 0.71 -0.74
N LEU A 25 -39.28 1.07 0.32
CA LEU A 25 -40.77 1.19 0.38
C LEU A 25 -41.34 2.37 -0.37
N VAL A 26 -40.58 3.16 -1.10
CA VAL A 26 -41.12 4.41 -1.62
C VAL A 26 -40.63 4.79 -3.02
N LEU A 27 -40.91 3.99 -3.99
CA LEU A 27 -40.85 4.47 -5.38
C LEU A 27 -41.96 3.80 -6.22
N PHE A 28 -42.78 4.60 -6.78
CA PHE A 28 -43.73 4.47 -7.90
C PHE A 28 -45.22 4.55 -7.56
N ALA A 29 -45.77 5.68 -7.92
CA ALA A 29 -47.12 5.80 -8.44
C ALA A 29 -47.05 6.46 -9.80
N ARG A 30 -47.50 5.78 -10.82
CA ARG A 30 -47.74 6.36 -12.15
C ARG A 30 -48.96 7.31 -12.11
N PRO A 31 -48.93 8.47 -12.79
CA PRO A 31 -50.10 9.14 -13.27
C PRO A 31 -50.23 8.95 -14.79
N GLY A 32 -51.39 8.45 -15.22
CA GLY A 32 -51.80 8.54 -16.61
C GLY A 32 -52.55 9.81 -16.86
N GLY A 33 -52.45 10.35 -18.05
CA GLY A 33 -53.36 11.37 -18.64
C GLY A 33 -52.67 12.54 -19.32
N GLU A 34 -52.66 12.52 -20.64
CA GLU A 34 -52.41 13.67 -21.54
C GLU A 34 -53.44 14.79 -21.35
N PRO A 35 -53.19 16.07 -21.72
CA PRO A 35 -53.06 16.53 -23.09
C PRO A 35 -52.08 17.69 -23.40
N ASP A 36 -51.61 17.68 -24.63
CA ASP A 36 -51.20 18.75 -25.54
C ASP A 36 -50.88 20.18 -25.06
N ALA A 37 -49.72 20.68 -25.28
CA ALA A 37 -49.33 21.75 -26.25
C ALA A 37 -48.15 22.61 -25.80
N ILE A 38 -47.34 22.94 -26.79
CA ILE A 38 -46.42 24.07 -26.93
C ILE A 38 -44.96 23.75 -26.53
N GLY A 39 -44.16 23.65 -27.61
CA GLY A 39 -42.74 23.35 -27.56
C GLY A 39 -41.89 24.32 -26.75
N GLU A 40 -41.38 23.84 -25.65
CA GLU A 40 -40.10 24.21 -25.13
C GLU A 40 -39.09 23.12 -25.54
N LYS A 41 -37.97 23.53 -26.13
CA LYS A 41 -36.86 22.62 -26.36
C LYS A 41 -36.48 22.05 -25.01
N GLU A 42 -36.87 20.79 -24.74
CA GLU A 42 -36.31 20.00 -23.67
C GLU A 42 -34.77 19.98 -23.88
N LEU A 43 -34.04 20.72 -23.04
CA LEU A 43 -32.62 20.54 -22.90
C LEU A 43 -32.45 19.13 -22.31
N ASP A 44 -32.08 18.18 -23.15
CA ASP A 44 -31.76 16.80 -22.76
C ASP A 44 -30.47 16.85 -21.92
N ILE A 45 -30.62 17.12 -20.61
CA ILE A 45 -29.51 17.20 -19.66
C ILE A 45 -29.12 15.78 -19.29
N LYS A 46 -28.14 15.23 -20.00
CA LYS A 46 -27.62 13.89 -19.77
C LYS A 46 -26.59 13.93 -18.68
N LEU A 47 -26.68 13.01 -17.72
CA LEU A 47 -25.57 12.61 -16.87
C LEU A 47 -24.68 11.67 -17.71
N GLU A 48 -23.46 12.08 -17.99
CA GLU A 48 -22.46 11.24 -18.64
C GLU A 48 -21.45 10.82 -17.56
N LEU A 49 -21.54 9.57 -17.13
CA LEU A 49 -20.58 9.02 -16.19
C LEU A 49 -19.26 8.68 -16.91
N PRO A 50 -18.13 8.81 -16.23
CA PRO A 50 -16.82 8.51 -16.81
C PRO A 50 -16.71 7.03 -17.18
N VAL A 51 -15.89 6.75 -18.17
CA VAL A 51 -15.47 5.37 -18.48
C VAL A 51 -14.36 4.99 -17.52
N LEU A 52 -14.73 4.28 -16.47
CA LEU A 52 -13.79 3.77 -15.47
C LEU A 52 -13.15 2.46 -15.93
N SER A 53 -11.94 2.17 -15.41
CA SER A 53 -11.21 0.94 -15.67
C SER A 53 -11.89 -0.28 -15.01
N ASP A 54 -11.47 -1.48 -15.40
CA ASP A 54 -11.91 -2.71 -14.74
C ASP A 54 -11.47 -2.72 -13.26
N THR A 55 -10.27 -2.25 -12.95
CA THR A 55 -9.74 -2.10 -11.58
C THR A 55 -10.58 -1.17 -10.72
N ASP A 56 -11.06 -0.04 -11.28
CA ASP A 56 -12.00 0.85 -10.58
C ASP A 56 -13.30 0.12 -10.21
N TYR A 57 -13.85 -0.65 -11.14
CA TYR A 57 -15.08 -1.41 -10.87
C TYR A 57 -14.85 -2.58 -9.91
N ASP A 58 -13.66 -3.20 -9.89
CA ASP A 58 -13.29 -4.21 -8.90
C ASP A 58 -13.23 -3.60 -7.50
N TRP A 59 -12.60 -2.43 -7.37
CA TRP A 59 -12.57 -1.68 -6.12
C TRP A 59 -13.97 -1.27 -5.66
N ILE A 60 -14.80 -0.69 -6.53
CA ILE A 60 -16.20 -0.33 -6.22
C ILE A 60 -16.99 -1.55 -5.76
N ALA A 61 -16.85 -2.67 -6.46
CA ALA A 61 -17.51 -3.93 -6.11
C ALA A 61 -17.09 -4.42 -4.73
N GLY A 62 -15.78 -4.39 -4.43
CA GLY A 62 -15.22 -4.75 -3.13
C GLY A 62 -15.78 -3.88 -1.99
N ARG A 63 -15.91 -2.58 -2.22
CA ARG A 63 -16.50 -1.64 -1.23
C ARG A 63 -17.99 -1.89 -1.00
N ILE A 64 -18.77 -2.11 -2.07
CA ILE A 64 -20.19 -2.46 -1.95
C ILE A 64 -20.33 -3.80 -1.21
N PHE A 65 -19.54 -4.81 -1.60
CA PHE A 65 -19.50 -6.12 -0.93
C PHE A 65 -19.21 -5.98 0.56
N GLN A 66 -18.22 -5.17 0.92
CA GLN A 66 -17.88 -4.90 2.32
C GLN A 66 -19.04 -4.23 3.08
N ASN A 67 -19.69 -3.25 2.48
CA ASN A 67 -20.79 -2.51 3.12
C ASN A 67 -22.06 -3.35 3.29
N GLU A 68 -22.40 -4.17 2.30
CA GLU A 68 -23.66 -4.94 2.30
C GLU A 68 -23.54 -6.30 2.96
N THR A 69 -22.37 -6.94 2.88
CA THR A 69 -22.18 -8.32 3.39
C THR A 69 -21.16 -8.42 4.53
N ALA A 70 -20.56 -7.30 4.95
CA ALA A 70 -19.41 -7.27 5.86
C ALA A 70 -18.24 -8.16 5.38
N GLY A 71 -18.04 -8.23 4.05
CA GLY A 71 -16.99 -9.02 3.41
C GLY A 71 -17.17 -10.54 3.52
N GLN A 72 -18.38 -11.03 3.76
CA GLN A 72 -18.63 -12.46 3.92
C GLN A 72 -19.48 -13.02 2.78
N VAL A 73 -18.91 -13.90 1.98
CA VAL A 73 -19.53 -14.57 0.82
C VAL A 73 -20.88 -15.21 1.15
N LYS A 74 -21.03 -15.73 2.35
CA LYS A 74 -22.30 -16.35 2.78
C LYS A 74 -23.50 -15.41 2.74
N TYR A 75 -23.30 -14.10 2.80
CA TYR A 75 -24.36 -13.09 2.75
C TYR A 75 -24.67 -12.59 1.33
N LEU A 76 -23.97 -13.10 0.31
CA LEU A 76 -24.39 -12.91 -1.08
C LEU A 76 -25.70 -13.60 -1.43
N THR A 77 -26.22 -14.44 -0.54
CA THR A 77 -27.55 -15.05 -0.61
C THR A 77 -28.22 -14.88 0.74
N TYR A 78 -29.23 -14.05 0.81
CA TYR A 78 -29.84 -13.66 2.08
C TYR A 78 -31.37 -13.60 1.99
N TRP A 79 -32.03 -13.96 3.06
CA TRP A 79 -33.49 -13.77 3.26
C TRP A 79 -33.73 -13.28 4.68
N GLY A 80 -34.16 -12.01 4.83
CA GLY A 80 -34.40 -11.39 6.12
C GLY A 80 -35.61 -11.99 6.87
N GLU A 81 -35.58 -11.91 8.18
CA GLU A 81 -36.75 -12.30 8.99
C GLU A 81 -37.88 -11.27 8.80
N GLY A 82 -39.06 -11.74 8.36
CA GLY A 82 -40.24 -10.91 8.10
C GLY A 82 -40.27 -10.32 6.69
N GLU A 83 -39.35 -10.71 5.81
CA GLU A 83 -39.38 -10.40 4.38
C GLU A 83 -40.09 -11.52 3.61
N ASP A 84 -40.79 -11.13 2.54
CA ASP A 84 -41.54 -12.08 1.69
C ASP A 84 -40.70 -12.58 0.48
N PHE A 85 -39.43 -12.15 0.39
CA PHE A 85 -38.52 -12.46 -0.71
C PHE A 85 -37.04 -12.46 -0.27
N PRO A 86 -36.17 -13.22 -0.95
CA PRO A 86 -34.72 -13.18 -0.78
C PRO A 86 -34.06 -12.07 -1.58
N SER A 87 -32.79 -11.76 -1.24
CA SER A 87 -31.90 -10.88 -1.96
C SER A 87 -30.55 -11.53 -2.23
N PHE A 88 -29.88 -11.12 -3.32
CA PHE A 88 -28.68 -11.78 -3.85
C PHE A 88 -27.64 -10.78 -4.33
N GLY A 89 -26.36 -11.24 -4.34
CA GLY A 89 -25.24 -10.47 -4.87
C GLY A 89 -24.78 -9.33 -3.97
N ILE A 90 -23.80 -8.56 -4.48
CA ILE A 90 -23.18 -7.45 -3.73
C ILE A 90 -24.16 -6.29 -3.47
N GLY A 91 -25.17 -6.10 -4.32
CA GLY A 91 -26.17 -5.03 -4.23
C GLY A 91 -27.47 -5.48 -3.56
N HIS A 92 -27.53 -6.67 -2.97
CA HIS A 92 -28.74 -7.24 -2.38
C HIS A 92 -29.95 -7.18 -3.34
N PHE A 93 -29.74 -7.63 -4.59
CA PHE A 93 -30.77 -7.61 -5.64
C PHE A 93 -31.95 -8.49 -5.27
N ILE A 94 -33.13 -7.90 -5.31
CA ILE A 94 -34.38 -8.54 -4.89
C ILE A 94 -34.83 -9.53 -5.98
N TRP A 95 -35.24 -10.73 -5.53
CA TRP A 95 -35.79 -11.77 -6.40
C TRP A 95 -37.07 -12.33 -5.81
N PHE A 96 -38.20 -12.17 -6.53
CA PHE A 96 -39.50 -12.58 -6.03
C PHE A 96 -39.79 -14.03 -6.28
N PRO A 97 -40.35 -14.75 -5.28
CA PRO A 97 -41.05 -16.01 -5.51
C PRO A 97 -42.30 -15.82 -6.38
N ALA A 98 -42.69 -16.86 -7.10
CA ALA A 98 -43.90 -16.82 -7.92
C ALA A 98 -45.12 -16.33 -7.14
N GLY A 99 -45.82 -15.32 -7.66
CA GLY A 99 -47.03 -14.75 -7.11
C GLY A 99 -46.86 -13.77 -5.93
N VAL A 100 -45.63 -13.39 -5.60
CA VAL A 100 -45.35 -12.30 -4.67
C VAL A 100 -45.50 -10.98 -5.41
N ASP A 101 -46.33 -10.07 -4.86
CA ASP A 101 -46.49 -8.69 -5.28
C ASP A 101 -46.10 -7.80 -4.10
N ALA A 102 -44.95 -7.19 -4.14
CA ALA A 102 -44.40 -6.35 -3.10
C ALA A 102 -44.12 -4.93 -3.64
N PRO A 103 -44.15 -3.91 -2.76
CA PRO A 103 -43.96 -2.50 -3.20
C PRO A 103 -42.49 -2.17 -3.54
N PHE A 104 -41.73 -3.14 -3.98
CA PHE A 104 -40.31 -3.03 -4.33
C PHE A 104 -40.09 -3.42 -5.78
N ASP A 105 -39.02 -2.89 -6.38
CA ASP A 105 -38.60 -3.34 -7.70
C ASP A 105 -37.84 -4.65 -7.57
N GLU A 106 -38.24 -5.62 -8.38
CA GLU A 106 -37.46 -6.84 -8.55
C GLU A 106 -36.26 -6.52 -9.44
N THR A 107 -35.05 -6.75 -8.93
CA THR A 107 -33.80 -6.30 -9.59
C THR A 107 -32.83 -7.44 -9.94
N PHE A 108 -33.01 -8.62 -9.33
CA PHE A 108 -32.13 -9.76 -9.59
C PHE A 108 -32.23 -10.29 -11.03
N PRO A 109 -33.42 -10.43 -11.65
CA PRO A 109 -33.52 -10.88 -13.04
C PRO A 109 -32.80 -9.95 -14.03
N ASP A 110 -32.93 -8.62 -13.85
CA ASP A 110 -32.29 -7.63 -14.69
C ASP A 110 -30.76 -7.62 -14.51
N MET A 111 -30.30 -7.73 -13.27
CA MET A 111 -28.88 -7.87 -12.97
C MET A 111 -28.31 -9.14 -13.61
N VAL A 112 -28.95 -10.29 -13.47
CA VAL A 112 -28.53 -11.56 -14.10
C VAL A 112 -28.47 -11.41 -15.61
N SER A 113 -29.48 -10.78 -16.23
CA SER A 113 -29.50 -10.52 -17.67
C SER A 113 -28.32 -9.63 -18.10
N PHE A 114 -28.03 -8.57 -17.36
CA PHE A 114 -26.92 -7.67 -17.61
C PHE A 114 -25.57 -8.38 -17.52
N VAL A 115 -25.34 -9.15 -16.45
CA VAL A 115 -24.12 -9.92 -16.22
C VAL A 115 -23.94 -10.97 -17.34
N ARG A 116 -24.99 -11.73 -17.66
CA ARG A 116 -24.95 -12.75 -18.70
C ARG A 116 -24.57 -12.21 -20.08
N GLN A 117 -24.97 -11.01 -20.43
CA GLN A 117 -24.64 -10.38 -21.72
C GLN A 117 -23.17 -9.91 -21.78
N ARG A 118 -22.51 -9.76 -20.66
CA ARG A 118 -21.17 -9.16 -20.54
C ARG A 118 -20.11 -10.10 -19.95
N SER A 119 -20.53 -11.24 -19.40
CA SER A 119 -19.59 -12.24 -18.88
C SER A 119 -18.79 -12.84 -20.01
N ALA A 120 -17.47 -12.84 -19.86
CA ALA A 120 -16.56 -13.65 -20.65
C ALA A 120 -16.79 -15.15 -20.37
N ALA A 121 -16.25 -16.03 -21.19
CA ALA A 121 -16.44 -17.49 -21.09
C ALA A 121 -15.95 -18.14 -19.78
N GLY A 122 -15.34 -17.36 -18.86
CA GLY A 122 -14.64 -17.83 -17.66
C GLY A 122 -15.48 -17.93 -16.37
N SER A 123 -16.67 -17.36 -16.31
CA SER A 123 -17.53 -17.43 -15.10
C SER A 123 -18.91 -17.96 -15.49
N PRO A 124 -19.06 -19.27 -15.68
CA PRO A 124 -20.33 -19.85 -16.10
C PRO A 124 -21.36 -19.70 -15.00
N MET A 125 -22.50 -19.10 -15.36
CA MET A 125 -23.67 -19.07 -14.48
C MET A 125 -24.09 -20.49 -14.11
N PRO A 126 -24.49 -20.79 -12.86
CA PRO A 126 -24.97 -22.11 -12.45
C PRO A 126 -26.04 -22.65 -13.40
N VAL A 127 -25.90 -23.92 -13.84
CA VAL A 127 -26.78 -24.54 -14.85
C VAL A 127 -28.26 -24.50 -14.41
N TRP A 128 -28.53 -24.77 -13.13
CA TRP A 128 -29.91 -24.72 -12.62
C TRP A 128 -30.54 -23.32 -12.75
N LEU A 129 -29.74 -22.25 -12.63
CA LEU A 129 -30.19 -20.87 -12.77
C LEU A 129 -30.42 -20.52 -14.25
N GLN A 130 -29.62 -21.10 -15.16
CA GLN A 130 -29.79 -20.89 -16.59
C GLN A 130 -31.08 -21.53 -17.11
N ASP A 131 -31.45 -22.68 -16.59
CA ASP A 131 -32.60 -23.50 -17.03
C ASP A 131 -33.90 -23.11 -16.36
N LEU A 132 -33.86 -22.15 -15.41
CA LEU A 132 -35.01 -21.77 -14.62
C LEU A 132 -36.06 -21.01 -15.47
N SER A 133 -37.30 -21.55 -15.55
CA SER A 133 -38.40 -20.95 -16.29
C SER A 133 -39.76 -21.32 -15.64
N PRO A 134 -40.58 -20.37 -15.20
CA PRO A 134 -40.30 -18.92 -15.20
C PRO A 134 -39.13 -18.55 -14.27
N PHE A 135 -38.53 -17.37 -14.48
CA PHE A 135 -37.39 -16.92 -13.73
C PHE A 135 -37.82 -16.24 -12.40
N ASP A 136 -38.49 -17.00 -11.56
CA ASP A 136 -38.93 -16.61 -10.22
C ASP A 136 -38.06 -17.32 -9.19
N ALA A 137 -37.89 -16.72 -8.00
CA ALA A 137 -37.14 -17.37 -6.91
C ALA A 137 -37.75 -18.73 -6.56
N PRO A 138 -36.99 -19.83 -6.57
CA PRO A 138 -37.56 -21.19 -6.43
C PRO A 138 -38.05 -21.52 -5.01
N TRP A 139 -37.75 -20.68 -4.02
CA TRP A 139 -38.16 -20.84 -2.64
C TRP A 139 -39.39 -19.96 -2.36
N THR A 140 -40.44 -20.50 -1.85
CA THR A 140 -41.69 -19.78 -1.53
C THR A 140 -41.77 -19.32 -0.07
N SER A 141 -40.73 -19.57 0.72
CA SER A 141 -40.63 -19.13 2.12
C SER A 141 -39.20 -19.15 2.60
N LYS A 142 -38.91 -18.27 3.59
CA LYS A 142 -37.60 -18.24 4.24
C LYS A 142 -37.18 -19.63 4.76
N ARG A 143 -38.10 -20.43 5.29
CA ARG A 143 -37.76 -21.78 5.76
C ARG A 143 -37.22 -22.66 4.63
N GLN A 144 -37.84 -22.66 3.44
CA GLN A 144 -37.33 -23.42 2.30
C GLN A 144 -35.99 -22.90 1.82
N PHE A 145 -35.79 -21.61 1.84
CA PHE A 145 -34.50 -20.99 1.51
C PHE A 145 -33.42 -21.41 2.49
N ASP A 146 -33.69 -21.38 3.80
CA ASP A 146 -32.75 -21.78 4.86
C ASP A 146 -32.39 -23.28 4.76
N GLU A 147 -33.37 -24.13 4.41
CA GLU A 147 -33.18 -25.57 4.16
C GLU A 147 -32.29 -25.81 2.90
N ALA A 148 -32.45 -24.98 1.87
CA ALA A 148 -31.66 -25.07 0.64
C ALA A 148 -30.28 -24.42 0.77
N TRP A 149 -30.08 -23.51 1.72
CA TRP A 149 -28.89 -22.67 1.85
C TRP A 149 -27.53 -23.43 1.88
N PRO A 150 -27.42 -24.64 2.52
CA PRO A 150 -26.19 -25.43 2.53
C PRO A 150 -25.99 -26.29 1.27
N SER A 151 -26.88 -26.24 0.28
CA SER A 151 -26.78 -27.08 -0.91
C SER A 151 -25.64 -26.67 -1.84
N ALA A 152 -25.22 -27.58 -2.72
CA ALA A 152 -24.22 -27.30 -3.74
C ALA A 152 -24.70 -26.24 -4.75
N GLU A 153 -25.99 -26.21 -5.06
CA GLU A 153 -26.59 -25.21 -5.94
C GLU A 153 -26.46 -23.80 -5.35
N MET A 154 -26.71 -23.63 -4.05
CA MET A 154 -26.58 -22.36 -3.36
C MET A 154 -25.11 -21.97 -3.15
N ALA A 155 -24.22 -22.93 -2.97
CA ALA A 155 -22.77 -22.67 -2.93
C ALA A 155 -22.30 -22.18 -4.31
N GLY A 156 -22.63 -22.87 -5.39
CA GLY A 156 -22.28 -22.45 -6.74
C GLY A 156 -22.90 -21.09 -7.15
N LEU A 157 -24.10 -20.76 -6.62
CA LEU A 157 -24.66 -19.42 -6.82
C LEU A 157 -23.81 -18.34 -6.12
N ARG A 158 -23.38 -18.57 -4.88
CA ARG A 158 -22.51 -17.63 -4.16
C ARG A 158 -21.17 -17.44 -4.86
N GLU A 159 -20.54 -18.52 -5.32
CA GLU A 159 -19.30 -18.46 -6.09
C GLU A 159 -19.47 -17.64 -7.38
N TRP A 160 -20.55 -17.84 -8.11
CA TRP A 160 -20.83 -17.05 -9.31
C TRP A 160 -21.09 -15.57 -9.00
N LEU A 161 -21.83 -15.26 -7.93
CA LEU A 161 -22.09 -13.89 -7.49
C LEU A 161 -20.81 -13.20 -7.02
N GLU A 162 -19.92 -13.91 -6.32
CA GLU A 162 -18.60 -13.40 -5.95
C GLU A 162 -17.76 -13.09 -7.18
N ALA A 163 -17.63 -14.05 -8.10
CA ALA A 163 -16.85 -13.93 -9.32
C ALA A 163 -17.36 -12.85 -10.31
N THR A 164 -18.61 -12.42 -10.18
CA THR A 164 -19.21 -11.41 -11.07
C THR A 164 -19.41 -10.05 -10.37
N GLY A 165 -18.78 -9.81 -9.25
CA GLY A 165 -18.96 -8.60 -8.43
C GLY A 165 -18.81 -7.30 -9.24
N SER A 166 -17.76 -7.17 -10.04
CA SER A 166 -17.51 -5.99 -10.88
C SER A 166 -18.60 -5.77 -11.92
N LEU A 167 -19.13 -6.82 -12.54
CA LEU A 167 -20.26 -6.70 -13.46
C LEU A 167 -21.55 -6.28 -12.75
N GLN A 168 -21.74 -6.72 -11.50
CA GLN A 168 -22.85 -6.28 -10.67
C GLN A 168 -22.70 -4.81 -10.29
N ALA A 169 -21.49 -4.33 -9.98
CA ALA A 169 -21.23 -2.92 -9.74
C ALA A 169 -21.53 -2.07 -10.99
N ARG A 170 -21.12 -2.52 -12.18
CA ARG A 170 -21.47 -1.88 -13.46
C ARG A 170 -22.99 -1.81 -13.70
N TYR A 171 -23.71 -2.85 -13.33
CA TYR A 171 -25.18 -2.85 -13.38
C TYR A 171 -25.77 -1.79 -12.45
N ILE A 172 -25.28 -1.67 -11.21
CA ILE A 172 -25.74 -0.66 -10.25
C ILE A 172 -25.53 0.75 -10.81
N VAL A 173 -24.38 1.01 -11.41
CA VAL A 173 -24.05 2.31 -12.02
C VAL A 173 -24.99 2.61 -13.20
N ALA A 174 -25.20 1.66 -14.10
CA ALA A 174 -26.12 1.84 -15.23
C ALA A 174 -27.58 2.07 -14.79
N ALA A 175 -28.04 1.34 -13.78
CA ALA A 175 -29.38 1.52 -13.21
C ALA A 175 -29.52 2.89 -12.50
N PHE A 176 -28.47 3.37 -11.84
CA PHE A 176 -28.42 4.70 -11.23
C PHE A 176 -28.55 5.80 -12.31
N GLU A 177 -27.76 5.70 -13.39
CA GLU A 177 -27.79 6.68 -14.50
C GLU A 177 -29.20 6.79 -15.11
N GLU A 178 -29.87 5.65 -15.35
CA GLU A 178 -31.22 5.63 -15.88
C GLU A 178 -32.22 6.32 -14.92
N ARG A 179 -32.11 6.04 -13.62
CA ARG A 179 -33.00 6.64 -12.62
C ARG A 179 -32.74 8.13 -12.43
N TRP A 180 -31.48 8.58 -12.49
CA TRP A 180 -31.15 10.00 -12.47
C TRP A 180 -31.73 10.72 -13.69
N ARG A 181 -31.64 10.11 -14.86
CA ARG A 181 -32.23 10.66 -16.12
C ARG A 181 -33.75 10.85 -15.99
N GLY A 182 -34.45 9.89 -15.42
CA GLY A 182 -35.90 9.93 -15.19
C GLY A 182 -36.34 10.80 -14.02
N LEU A 183 -35.42 11.39 -13.25
CA LEU A 183 -35.77 12.21 -12.08
C LEU A 183 -36.39 13.54 -12.49
N ASP A 184 -37.59 13.82 -11.99
CA ASP A 184 -38.34 15.06 -12.21
C ASP A 184 -37.85 16.14 -11.24
N LEU A 185 -37.07 17.11 -11.76
CA LEU A 185 -36.58 18.30 -11.05
C LEU A 185 -36.74 19.52 -11.94
N PRO A 186 -36.86 20.75 -11.36
CA PRO A 186 -36.80 21.97 -12.14
C PRO A 186 -35.53 22.00 -13.02
N PRO A 187 -35.63 22.39 -14.33
CA PRO A 187 -34.54 22.26 -15.28
C PRO A 187 -33.20 22.88 -14.81
N GLU A 188 -33.27 24.09 -14.26
CA GLU A 188 -32.06 24.76 -13.73
C GLU A 188 -31.43 24.02 -12.53
N GLN A 189 -32.25 23.45 -11.66
CA GLN A 189 -31.78 22.64 -10.51
C GLN A 189 -31.16 21.35 -11.01
N LYS A 190 -31.84 20.65 -11.94
CA LYS A 190 -31.30 19.41 -12.53
C LYS A 190 -29.97 19.66 -13.21
N GLN A 191 -29.84 20.74 -13.97
CA GLN A 191 -28.58 21.09 -14.65
C GLN A 191 -27.42 21.30 -13.64
N ARG A 192 -27.68 22.10 -12.59
CA ARG A 192 -26.65 22.36 -11.57
C ARG A 192 -26.22 21.10 -10.82
N LEU A 193 -27.21 20.28 -10.41
CA LEU A 193 -26.92 19.05 -9.65
C LEU A 193 -26.26 17.99 -10.54
N THR A 194 -26.63 17.89 -11.83
CA THR A 194 -25.97 16.98 -12.78
C THR A 194 -24.51 17.39 -12.99
N GLY A 195 -24.22 18.70 -13.13
CA GLY A 195 -22.84 19.17 -13.26
C GLY A 195 -21.99 18.90 -12.02
N LEU A 196 -22.55 19.05 -10.80
CA LEU A 196 -21.85 18.68 -9.57
C LEU A 196 -21.65 17.17 -9.46
N LEU A 197 -22.65 16.40 -9.86
CA LEU A 197 -22.59 14.94 -9.86
C LEU A 197 -21.54 14.42 -10.84
N GLN A 198 -21.44 15.02 -12.06
CA GLN A 198 -20.41 14.67 -13.04
C GLN A 198 -19.00 14.88 -12.46
N GLN A 199 -18.76 16.05 -11.85
CA GLN A 199 -17.46 16.32 -11.19
C GLN A 199 -17.16 15.34 -10.05
N LEU A 200 -18.17 15.03 -9.21
CA LEU A 200 -18.00 14.11 -8.11
C LEU A 200 -17.70 12.68 -8.57
N THR A 201 -18.23 12.27 -9.72
CA THR A 201 -18.07 10.90 -10.23
C THR A 201 -16.91 10.74 -11.20
N GLU A 202 -16.04 11.74 -11.37
CA GLU A 202 -14.81 11.64 -12.18
C GLU A 202 -13.85 10.58 -11.64
N THR A 203 -13.89 10.29 -10.34
CA THR A 203 -13.08 9.26 -9.68
C THR A 203 -13.91 8.06 -9.25
N ALA A 204 -13.28 6.88 -9.12
CA ALA A 204 -13.95 5.69 -8.61
C ALA A 204 -14.45 5.89 -7.18
N GLY A 205 -13.70 6.62 -6.34
CA GLY A 205 -14.09 6.98 -4.99
C GLY A 205 -15.35 7.84 -4.94
N GLY A 206 -15.43 8.82 -5.80
CA GLY A 206 -16.60 9.68 -5.92
C GLY A 206 -17.83 8.96 -6.49
N LEU A 207 -17.65 8.15 -7.54
CA LEU A 207 -18.73 7.31 -8.08
C LEU A 207 -19.23 6.32 -7.02
N PHE A 208 -18.34 5.64 -6.29
CA PHE A 208 -18.73 4.75 -5.19
C PHE A 208 -19.56 5.49 -4.13
N ALA A 209 -19.10 6.66 -3.66
CA ALA A 209 -19.81 7.44 -2.65
C ALA A 209 -21.25 7.80 -3.10
N VAL A 210 -21.42 8.18 -4.37
CA VAL A 210 -22.72 8.53 -4.94
C VAL A 210 -23.64 7.32 -5.03
N ILE A 211 -23.20 6.21 -5.61
CA ILE A 211 -24.06 5.02 -5.80
C ILE A 211 -24.36 4.32 -4.48
N ASP A 212 -23.39 4.26 -3.57
CA ASP A 212 -23.58 3.69 -2.23
C ASP A 212 -24.58 4.52 -1.41
N TYR A 213 -24.45 5.85 -1.43
CA TYR A 213 -25.39 6.72 -0.74
C TYR A 213 -26.80 6.67 -1.37
N TYR A 214 -26.87 6.63 -2.70
CA TYR A 214 -28.12 6.43 -3.42
C TYR A 214 -28.78 5.11 -3.02
N ASN A 215 -28.06 4.00 -3.01
CA ASN A 215 -28.58 2.72 -2.56
C ASN A 215 -29.01 2.76 -1.08
N PHE A 216 -28.29 3.50 -0.26
CA PHE A 216 -28.53 3.60 1.17
C PHE A 216 -29.71 4.51 1.53
N LYS A 217 -29.93 5.66 0.84
CA LYS A 217 -30.90 6.69 1.22
C LYS A 217 -31.79 7.17 0.07
N GLY A 218 -31.66 6.60 -1.11
CA GLY A 218 -32.46 6.96 -2.29
C GLY A 218 -32.11 8.32 -2.88
N LEU A 219 -32.86 8.70 -3.91
CA LEU A 219 -32.73 10.01 -4.58
C LEU A 219 -33.26 11.19 -3.73
N GLY A 220 -34.16 10.95 -2.78
CA GLY A 220 -34.77 12.01 -1.95
C GLY A 220 -35.93 12.77 -2.64
N ASN A 221 -36.47 12.21 -3.70
CA ASN A 221 -37.63 12.76 -4.41
C ASN A 221 -38.99 12.39 -3.79
N ASN A 222 -39.00 11.46 -2.84
CA ASN A 222 -40.22 11.01 -2.20
C ASN A 222 -40.67 11.90 -1.04
N PRO A 223 -41.85 12.55 -1.11
CA PRO A 223 -42.36 13.42 -0.04
C PRO A 223 -42.64 12.69 1.30
N ARG A 224 -42.79 11.36 1.26
CA ARG A 224 -43.03 10.56 2.49
C ARG A 224 -41.77 10.28 3.30
N GLU A 225 -40.58 10.54 2.72
CA GLU A 225 -39.28 10.38 3.35
C GLU A 225 -38.74 11.71 3.87
N ARG A 226 -39.58 12.48 4.50
CA ARG A 226 -39.26 13.81 5.06
C ARG A 226 -39.76 13.92 6.48
N TYR A 227 -38.99 14.59 7.30
CA TYR A 227 -39.43 15.10 8.58
C TYR A 227 -39.44 16.62 8.52
N GLN A 228 -40.57 17.24 8.86
CA GLN A 228 -40.76 18.70 8.85
C GLN A 228 -40.28 19.36 7.52
N GLU A 229 -40.65 18.74 6.40
CA GLU A 229 -40.30 19.13 5.01
C GLU A 229 -38.80 18.91 4.64
N GLU A 230 -37.94 18.53 5.58
CA GLU A 230 -36.53 18.23 5.30
C GLU A 230 -36.33 16.77 4.88
N GLY A 231 -35.53 16.56 3.84
CA GLY A 231 -35.14 15.26 3.30
C GLY A 231 -33.67 14.97 3.48
N TRP A 232 -33.25 13.70 3.25
CA TRP A 232 -31.90 13.19 3.44
C TRP A 232 -31.40 12.31 2.30
N GLY A 233 -32.06 12.32 1.15
CA GLY A 233 -31.61 11.60 -0.04
C GLY A 233 -30.53 12.34 -0.81
N LEU A 234 -30.08 11.71 -1.91
CA LEU A 234 -28.95 12.21 -2.70
C LEU A 234 -29.13 13.66 -3.18
N VAL A 235 -30.31 14.03 -3.64
CA VAL A 235 -30.60 15.41 -4.09
C VAL A 235 -30.34 16.42 -2.97
N GLN A 236 -30.80 16.14 -1.75
CA GLN A 236 -30.63 17.06 -0.62
C GLN A 236 -29.17 17.14 -0.15
N VAL A 237 -28.40 16.04 -0.31
CA VAL A 237 -26.95 16.06 -0.04
C VAL A 237 -26.24 16.97 -1.04
N LEU A 238 -26.48 16.78 -2.34
CA LEU A 238 -25.90 17.61 -3.40
C LEU A 238 -26.26 19.09 -3.24
N GLU A 239 -27.50 19.42 -2.85
CA GLU A 239 -27.91 20.78 -2.53
C GLU A 239 -27.20 21.36 -1.30
N SER A 240 -26.91 20.54 -0.32
CA SER A 240 -26.16 20.95 0.88
C SER A 240 -24.72 21.27 0.54
N MET A 241 -24.09 20.53 -0.36
CA MET A 241 -22.72 20.77 -0.83
C MET A 241 -22.58 22.18 -1.48
N GLN A 242 -23.60 22.65 -2.17
CA GLN A 242 -23.58 23.98 -2.83
C GLN A 242 -23.62 25.14 -1.83
N LYS A 243 -24.14 24.91 -0.61
CA LYS A 243 -24.27 25.92 0.43
C LYS A 243 -23.01 26.10 1.27
N THR A 244 -22.09 25.15 1.19
CA THR A 244 -20.88 25.14 2.01
C THR A 244 -19.70 25.69 1.22
N HIS A 245 -19.26 26.91 1.55
CA HIS A 245 -18.10 27.58 0.93
C HIS A 245 -16.79 27.21 1.68
N ILE A 246 -16.40 25.96 1.71
CA ILE A 246 -15.07 25.56 2.19
C ILE A 246 -14.23 25.15 0.98
N ILE A 247 -13.19 25.94 0.69
CA ILE A 247 -12.40 25.88 -0.56
C ILE A 247 -11.26 24.84 -0.47
N GLU A 248 -11.00 24.23 0.70
CA GLU A 248 -9.80 23.43 0.95
C GLU A 248 -10.01 21.92 1.05
N SER A 249 -11.25 21.43 1.03
CA SER A 249 -11.53 19.99 1.09
C SER A 249 -11.88 19.39 -0.26
N GLY A 250 -11.47 18.12 -0.51
CA GLY A 250 -11.80 17.36 -1.71
C GLY A 250 -13.30 17.20 -1.95
N LEU A 251 -13.70 16.88 -3.17
CA LEU A 251 -15.12 16.84 -3.55
C LEU A 251 -15.86 15.70 -2.84
N VAL A 252 -15.24 14.54 -2.70
CA VAL A 252 -15.79 13.36 -2.00
C VAL A 252 -15.93 13.63 -0.51
N GLU A 253 -14.96 14.31 0.10
CA GLU A 253 -15.02 14.71 1.50
C GLU A 253 -16.21 15.66 1.76
N ARG A 254 -16.39 16.65 0.89
CA ARG A 254 -17.54 17.57 0.97
C ARG A 254 -18.88 16.83 0.81
N PHE A 255 -18.94 15.82 -0.04
CA PHE A 255 -20.11 14.95 -0.20
C PHE A 255 -20.38 14.16 1.09
N ARG A 256 -19.36 13.53 1.65
CA ARG A 256 -19.41 12.79 2.91
C ARG A 256 -19.94 13.66 4.05
N ASP A 257 -19.38 14.86 4.21
CA ASP A 257 -19.77 15.79 5.29
C ASP A 257 -21.20 16.31 5.11
N SER A 258 -21.62 16.60 3.88
CA SER A 258 -22.99 16.98 3.56
C SER A 258 -23.97 15.83 3.84
N ALA A 259 -23.61 14.60 3.49
CA ALA A 259 -24.39 13.39 3.79
C ALA A 259 -24.51 13.18 5.32
N ALA A 260 -23.41 13.30 6.06
CA ALA A 260 -23.41 13.20 7.52
C ALA A 260 -24.29 14.28 8.15
N GLY A 261 -24.23 15.51 7.66
CA GLY A 261 -25.09 16.60 8.10
C GLY A 261 -26.58 16.30 7.91
N ARG A 262 -26.95 15.73 6.74
CA ARG A 262 -28.35 15.34 6.47
C ARG A 262 -28.83 14.18 7.34
N LEU A 263 -27.98 13.23 7.67
CA LEU A 263 -28.33 12.12 8.56
C LEU A 263 -28.47 12.57 10.01
N ARG A 264 -27.64 13.50 10.48
CA ARG A 264 -27.80 14.13 11.80
C ARG A 264 -29.10 14.92 11.89
N LEU A 265 -29.40 15.73 10.87
CA LEU A 265 -30.66 16.47 10.78
C LEU A 265 -31.88 15.52 10.78
N ARG A 266 -31.81 14.39 10.09
CA ARG A 266 -32.84 13.37 10.13
C ARG A 266 -33.14 12.89 11.55
N VAL A 267 -32.09 12.58 12.32
CA VAL A 267 -32.24 12.13 13.72
C VAL A 267 -32.83 13.24 14.57
N GLU A 268 -32.36 14.49 14.43
CA GLU A 268 -32.85 15.65 15.15
C GLU A 268 -34.36 15.90 14.91
N LEU A 269 -34.83 15.76 13.68
CA LEU A 269 -36.22 15.98 13.28
C LEU A 269 -37.10 14.73 13.41
N SER A 270 -36.56 13.60 13.80
CA SER A 270 -37.29 12.35 13.88
C SER A 270 -38.40 12.40 14.95
N PRO A 271 -39.59 11.83 14.71
CA PRO A 271 -40.61 11.68 15.77
C PRO A 271 -40.09 10.93 16.98
N SER A 272 -40.45 11.39 18.17
CA SER A 272 -39.96 10.87 19.45
C SER A 272 -40.26 9.38 19.70
N ASP A 273 -41.22 8.78 18.99
CA ASP A 273 -41.55 7.37 19.00
C ASP A 273 -40.62 6.52 18.11
N ARG A 274 -39.84 7.14 17.26
CA ARG A 274 -38.81 6.51 16.41
C ARG A 274 -37.42 6.80 16.98
N ILE A 275 -36.85 5.91 17.76
CA ILE A 275 -35.54 6.09 18.37
C ILE A 275 -34.46 5.93 17.27
N GLU A 276 -34.36 6.89 16.31
CA GLU A 276 -33.42 6.82 15.18
C GLU A 276 -31.97 7.11 15.60
N GLU A 277 -31.73 7.77 16.73
CA GLU A 277 -30.40 8.04 17.29
C GLU A 277 -29.54 6.77 17.40
N ARG A 278 -30.15 5.62 17.71
CA ARG A 278 -29.46 4.31 17.78
C ARG A 278 -28.83 3.86 16.46
N TRP A 279 -29.25 4.43 15.34
CA TRP A 279 -28.78 4.06 14.01
C TRP A 279 -27.69 5.01 13.50
N LEU A 280 -27.59 6.20 14.08
CA LEU A 280 -26.74 7.27 13.58
C LEU A 280 -25.27 6.87 13.52
N GLU A 281 -24.75 6.23 14.57
CA GLU A 281 -23.37 5.77 14.60
C GLU A 281 -23.06 4.82 13.43
N GLY A 282 -23.92 3.84 13.16
CA GLY A 282 -23.77 2.92 12.03
C GLY A 282 -23.89 3.61 10.65
N TRP A 283 -24.77 4.63 10.55
CA TRP A 283 -24.89 5.40 9.33
C TRP A 283 -23.65 6.25 9.05
N LEU A 284 -23.10 6.89 10.06
CA LEU A 284 -21.87 7.69 9.91
C LEU A 284 -20.66 6.80 9.61
N ALA A 285 -20.54 5.65 10.26
CA ALA A 285 -19.49 4.68 9.98
C ALA A 285 -19.48 4.18 8.51
N ARG A 286 -20.68 4.09 7.86
CA ARG A 286 -20.76 3.78 6.42
C ARG A 286 -20.14 4.90 5.58
N LEU A 287 -20.42 6.17 5.94
CA LEU A 287 -19.89 7.31 5.21
C LEU A 287 -18.36 7.48 5.35
N ASP A 288 -17.75 6.95 6.43
CA ASP A 288 -16.30 6.97 6.61
C ASP A 288 -15.56 6.20 5.50
N GLY A 289 -16.28 5.31 4.80
CA GLY A 289 -15.78 4.63 3.60
C GLY A 289 -15.76 5.48 2.32
N TYR A 290 -16.31 6.71 2.35
CA TYR A 290 -16.29 7.61 1.19
C TYR A 290 -14.99 8.39 1.17
N VAL A 291 -14.08 7.92 0.37
CA VAL A 291 -12.73 8.45 0.23
C VAL A 291 -12.45 8.76 -1.24
N GLU A 292 -11.60 9.75 -1.48
CA GLU A 292 -11.06 9.92 -2.82
C GLU A 292 -10.27 8.66 -3.17
N TYR A 293 -10.64 8.03 -4.26
CA TYR A 293 -9.94 6.90 -4.83
C TYR A 293 -9.99 7.05 -6.33
N GLU A 294 -8.85 7.18 -6.90
CA GLU A 294 -8.58 6.81 -8.27
C GLU A 294 -7.86 5.48 -8.17
N ALA A 295 -8.37 4.45 -8.85
CA ALA A 295 -7.53 3.28 -9.05
C ALA A 295 -6.20 3.83 -9.54
N PRO A 296 -5.06 3.29 -9.07
CA PRO A 296 -3.82 3.52 -9.77
C PRO A 296 -4.20 3.32 -11.23
N THR A 297 -4.19 4.40 -12.00
CA THR A 297 -4.53 4.30 -13.41
C THR A 297 -3.75 3.11 -13.86
N ASP A 298 -4.40 2.12 -14.46
CA ASP A 298 -3.69 1.00 -15.07
C ASP A 298 -2.92 1.59 -16.26
N GLU A 299 -2.07 2.57 -15.92
CA GLU A 299 -1.05 3.09 -16.81
C GLU A 299 -0.15 1.93 -17.24
N SER A 300 -0.09 0.85 -16.43
CA SER A 300 0.62 -0.36 -16.80
C SER A 300 -0.04 -1.13 -17.96
N ALA A 301 -1.36 -1.07 -18.12
CA ALA A 301 -2.05 -1.67 -19.28
C ALA A 301 -2.14 -0.71 -20.48
N ALA A 302 -1.93 0.59 -20.28
CA ALA A 302 -1.98 1.63 -21.33
C ALA A 302 -0.60 2.17 -21.70
N THR A 303 0.43 2.00 -20.86
CA THR A 303 1.78 2.48 -21.14
C THR A 303 2.68 1.36 -21.65
N ALA A 304 3.69 1.73 -22.44
CA ALA A 304 4.72 0.80 -22.90
C ALA A 304 5.61 0.29 -21.75
N TYR A 305 5.53 0.88 -20.56
CA TYR A 305 6.37 0.57 -19.42
C TYR A 305 5.71 -0.41 -18.45
N ARG A 306 6.37 -1.51 -18.14
CA ARG A 306 6.07 -2.37 -16.99
C ARG A 306 6.63 -1.75 -15.69
N VAL A 307 7.84 -1.21 -15.75
CA VAL A 307 8.47 -0.39 -14.73
C VAL A 307 9.04 0.84 -15.42
N LYS A 308 8.65 2.04 -14.97
CA LYS A 308 9.13 3.32 -15.52
C LYS A 308 10.65 3.44 -15.34
N PRO A 309 11.33 4.25 -16.18
CA PRO A 309 12.77 4.44 -16.08
C PRO A 309 13.24 4.93 -14.72
N TYR A 310 14.28 4.29 -14.19
CA TYR A 310 14.92 4.63 -12.93
C TYR A 310 16.44 4.55 -13.03
N ILE A 311 17.11 5.27 -12.13
CA ILE A 311 18.56 5.42 -12.11
C ILE A 311 19.22 4.50 -11.09
N GLN A 312 20.36 3.92 -11.46
CA GLN A 312 21.15 3.01 -10.63
C GLN A 312 22.64 3.30 -10.75
N ASN A 313 23.44 2.76 -9.83
CA ASN A 313 24.90 2.70 -9.87
C ASN A 313 25.54 4.06 -10.17
N PRO A 314 25.40 5.06 -9.28
CA PRO A 314 25.97 6.40 -9.48
C PRO A 314 27.50 6.36 -9.54
N ARG A 315 28.07 7.06 -10.53
CA ARG A 315 29.52 7.22 -10.73
C ARG A 315 29.84 8.68 -10.98
N ARG A 316 31.14 9.04 -10.98
CA ARG A 316 31.57 10.42 -11.20
C ARG A 316 31.20 10.96 -12.59
N ASP A 317 31.20 10.10 -13.58
CA ASP A 317 30.97 10.45 -14.98
C ASP A 317 29.93 9.61 -15.68
N ALA A 318 29.19 8.77 -14.90
CA ALA A 318 28.25 7.80 -15.44
C ALA A 318 27.13 7.45 -14.48
N VAL A 319 26.06 6.89 -15.03
CA VAL A 319 24.91 6.33 -14.34
C VAL A 319 24.35 5.18 -15.15
N THR A 320 23.74 4.20 -14.51
CA THR A 320 22.95 3.19 -15.20
C THR A 320 21.48 3.61 -15.20
N LEU A 321 20.83 3.59 -16.36
CA LEU A 321 19.40 3.82 -16.53
C LEU A 321 18.73 2.51 -16.89
N ILE A 322 17.73 2.10 -16.11
CA ILE A 322 17.02 0.83 -16.26
C ILE A 322 15.53 1.11 -16.39
N TRP A 323 14.83 0.35 -17.22
CA TRP A 323 13.37 0.26 -17.25
C TRP A 323 12.92 -1.10 -17.78
N PHE A 324 11.65 -1.40 -17.61
CA PHE A 324 11.06 -2.62 -18.19
C PHE A 324 9.87 -2.25 -19.04
N SER A 325 9.81 -2.84 -20.25
CA SER A 325 8.74 -2.64 -21.21
C SER A 325 7.90 -3.91 -21.39
N HIS A 326 6.68 -3.74 -21.91
CA HIS A 326 5.82 -4.85 -22.30
C HIS A 326 6.19 -5.46 -23.65
N ASP A 327 6.95 -4.77 -24.49
CA ASP A 327 7.34 -5.20 -25.82
C ASP A 327 8.87 -5.18 -26.00
N ASN A 328 9.35 -5.79 -27.08
CA ASN A 328 10.76 -5.89 -27.42
C ASN A 328 11.26 -4.76 -28.33
N GLN A 329 10.59 -3.63 -28.36
CA GLN A 329 11.06 -2.48 -29.14
C GLN A 329 12.19 -1.77 -28.39
N ALA A 330 13.18 -1.29 -29.13
CA ALA A 330 14.24 -0.49 -28.58
C ALA A 330 13.68 0.87 -28.07
N GLY A 331 14.05 1.25 -26.88
CA GLY A 331 13.72 2.56 -26.31
C GLY A 331 14.75 3.61 -26.69
N GLN A 332 14.30 4.84 -26.92
CA GLN A 332 15.17 5.97 -27.21
C GLN A 332 15.34 6.85 -25.99
N VAL A 333 16.55 7.22 -25.66
CA VAL A 333 16.90 8.05 -24.51
C VAL A 333 17.59 9.32 -24.98
N LYS A 334 17.08 10.46 -24.53
CA LYS A 334 17.66 11.78 -24.74
C LYS A 334 18.13 12.31 -23.39
N VAL A 335 19.40 12.73 -23.29
CA VAL A 335 19.98 13.29 -22.07
C VAL A 335 20.52 14.68 -22.34
N SER A 336 20.16 15.64 -21.47
CA SER A 336 20.63 17.02 -21.53
C SER A 336 21.04 17.53 -20.16
N GLU A 337 21.96 18.48 -20.10
CA GLU A 337 22.32 19.15 -18.86
C GLU A 337 21.16 20.02 -18.34
N ALA A 338 20.85 19.93 -17.04
CA ALA A 338 19.76 20.68 -16.45
C ALA A 338 20.07 22.20 -16.46
N GLY A 339 19.10 22.98 -16.96
CA GLY A 339 19.26 24.46 -17.07
C GLY A 339 19.91 24.95 -18.32
N VAL A 340 20.28 24.08 -19.25
CA VAL A 340 20.82 24.43 -20.58
C VAL A 340 19.70 24.23 -21.62
N ASP A 341 19.19 25.31 -22.19
CA ASP A 341 18.08 25.28 -23.19
C ASP A 341 18.55 24.89 -24.62
N ASP A 342 19.80 24.45 -24.78
CA ASP A 342 20.39 24.11 -26.08
C ASP A 342 20.06 22.66 -26.45
N GLN A 343 18.97 22.46 -27.19
CA GLN A 343 18.56 21.13 -27.68
C GLN A 343 19.60 20.47 -28.61
N ASP A 344 20.48 21.24 -29.22
CA ASP A 344 21.52 20.74 -30.11
C ASP A 344 22.68 20.05 -29.35
N GLN A 345 22.76 20.19 -28.02
CA GLN A 345 23.74 19.54 -27.16
C GLN A 345 23.20 18.26 -26.49
N ALA A 346 21.95 17.91 -26.71
CA ALA A 346 21.38 16.69 -26.15
C ALA A 346 22.06 15.43 -26.72
N ARG A 347 22.37 14.49 -25.87
CA ARG A 347 22.96 13.20 -26.25
C ARG A 347 21.86 12.19 -26.44
N LEU A 348 21.93 11.39 -27.49
CA LEU A 348 20.94 10.37 -27.83
C LEU A 348 21.55 8.98 -27.63
N PHE A 349 20.76 8.09 -27.04
CA PHE A 349 21.10 6.68 -26.83
C PHE A 349 19.92 5.82 -27.25
N GLU A 350 20.21 4.58 -27.59
CA GLU A 350 19.20 3.58 -27.94
C GLU A 350 19.47 2.30 -27.14
N SER A 351 18.42 1.73 -26.54
CA SER A 351 18.54 0.51 -25.75
C SER A 351 18.40 -0.75 -26.60
N VAL A 352 18.96 -1.84 -26.11
CA VAL A 352 18.71 -3.17 -26.62
C VAL A 352 17.89 -3.93 -25.60
N PRO A 353 16.61 -4.25 -25.90
CA PRO A 353 15.75 -4.95 -24.95
C PRO A 353 16.18 -6.42 -24.78
N GLU A 354 16.24 -6.88 -23.55
CA GLU A 354 16.50 -8.27 -23.18
C GLU A 354 15.31 -8.84 -22.41
N ARG A 355 14.85 -10.03 -22.79
CA ARG A 355 13.72 -10.63 -22.07
C ARG A 355 14.11 -10.99 -20.64
N ALA A 356 13.37 -10.50 -19.67
CA ALA A 356 13.63 -10.66 -18.24
C ALA A 356 13.03 -11.97 -17.69
N ASP A 357 13.62 -13.11 -18.05
CA ASP A 357 13.10 -14.44 -17.68
C ASP A 357 13.03 -14.67 -16.16
N ALA A 358 13.89 -14.01 -15.38
CA ALA A 358 13.88 -14.06 -13.92
C ALA A 358 12.58 -13.49 -13.32
N LEU A 359 11.90 -12.57 -14.01
CA LEU A 359 10.68 -11.93 -13.55
C LEU A 359 9.41 -12.73 -13.85
N ALA A 360 9.55 -14.02 -14.09
CA ALA A 360 8.42 -14.92 -14.25
C ALA A 360 7.63 -15.03 -12.95
N PHE A 361 6.30 -15.02 -13.08
CA PHE A 361 5.42 -15.41 -11.98
C PHE A 361 5.60 -16.89 -11.67
N ASN A 362 5.63 -17.25 -10.39
CA ASN A 362 5.65 -18.66 -10.04
C ASN A 362 4.22 -19.26 -10.06
N ALA A 363 4.13 -20.60 -10.11
CA ALA A 363 2.84 -21.28 -10.21
C ALA A 363 1.93 -21.10 -8.97
N GLN A 364 2.45 -20.63 -7.86
CA GLN A 364 1.73 -20.41 -6.61
C GLN A 364 1.28 -18.96 -6.45
N GLU A 365 1.82 -18.02 -7.21
CA GLU A 365 1.32 -16.63 -7.27
C GLU A 365 -0.04 -16.54 -7.94
N THR A 366 -0.81 -17.50 -7.83
CA THR A 366 -1.92 -17.75 -8.66
C THR A 366 -3.05 -16.78 -8.47
N CYS A 367 -3.47 -16.49 -9.46
CA CYS A 367 -4.85 -16.56 -9.89
C CYS A 367 -5.63 -17.59 -9.12
N LYS A 368 -6.50 -17.12 -8.26
CA LYS A 368 -7.43 -17.98 -7.53
C LYS A 368 -8.54 -18.57 -8.44
N THR A 369 -8.44 -18.35 -9.76
CA THR A 369 -9.43 -18.79 -10.76
C THR A 369 -8.76 -19.51 -11.92
N ASP A 370 -9.40 -20.56 -12.45
CA ASP A 370 -8.88 -21.42 -13.53
C ASP A 370 -8.56 -20.70 -14.87
N ASN A 371 -8.90 -19.42 -15.02
CA ASN A 371 -8.72 -18.64 -16.25
C ASN A 371 -7.85 -17.39 -16.08
N CYS A 372 -7.07 -17.32 -15.05
CA CYS A 372 -6.15 -16.22 -14.91
C CYS A 372 -5.04 -16.23 -15.95
N VAL A 373 -4.87 -15.13 -16.61
CA VAL A 373 -3.75 -14.86 -17.49
C VAL A 373 -2.72 -14.08 -16.68
N LEU A 374 -1.63 -14.73 -16.33
CA LEU A 374 -0.48 -14.01 -15.75
C LEU A 374 0.07 -13.02 -16.77
N PRO A 375 0.54 -11.84 -16.36
CA PRO A 375 1.18 -10.91 -17.26
C PRO A 375 2.32 -11.55 -18.04
N GLU A 376 2.52 -11.11 -19.28
CA GLU A 376 3.65 -11.53 -20.09
C GLU A 376 4.97 -11.07 -19.44
N LEU A 377 6.06 -11.83 -19.75
CA LEU A 377 7.39 -11.45 -19.27
C LEU A 377 7.80 -10.11 -19.86
N PRO A 378 8.30 -9.18 -19.05
CA PRO A 378 8.77 -7.90 -19.54
C PRO A 378 10.13 -8.02 -20.24
N PHE A 379 10.50 -6.96 -20.94
CA PHE A 379 11.82 -6.77 -21.51
C PHE A 379 12.58 -5.73 -20.68
N LYS A 380 13.76 -6.11 -20.19
CA LYS A 380 14.69 -5.20 -19.51
C LYS A 380 15.42 -4.34 -20.54
N HIS A 381 15.50 -3.07 -20.26
CA HIS A 381 16.37 -2.12 -20.94
C HIS A 381 17.37 -1.61 -19.92
N GLU A 382 18.66 -1.67 -20.27
CA GLU A 382 19.74 -1.21 -19.41
C GLU A 382 20.74 -0.44 -20.24
N LEU A 383 21.01 0.80 -19.83
CA LEU A 383 21.95 1.68 -20.51
C LEU A 383 22.97 2.24 -19.53
N ASN A 384 24.23 1.97 -19.77
CA ASN A 384 25.32 2.65 -19.08
C ASN A 384 25.55 4.01 -19.76
N LEU A 385 24.95 5.05 -19.18
CA LEU A 385 25.10 6.43 -19.63
C LEU A 385 26.40 7.00 -19.04
N SER A 386 27.37 7.34 -19.88
CA SER A 386 28.73 7.74 -19.43
C SER A 386 29.27 8.94 -20.17
N GLY A 387 30.39 9.53 -19.68
CA GLY A 387 31.05 10.70 -20.26
C GLY A 387 30.37 12.00 -19.85
N PHE A 388 29.84 12.07 -18.66
CA PHE A 388 29.24 13.27 -18.03
C PHE A 388 30.29 14.00 -17.17
N GLU A 389 30.05 15.28 -16.89
CA GLU A 389 30.85 16.02 -15.94
C GLU A 389 30.43 15.73 -14.50
N ALA A 390 31.39 15.63 -13.60
CA ALA A 390 31.14 15.31 -12.19
C ALA A 390 30.40 16.44 -11.47
N GLY A 391 29.42 16.10 -10.65
CA GLY A 391 28.68 17.05 -9.83
C GLY A 391 27.58 17.84 -10.54
N LEU A 392 27.35 17.58 -11.82
CA LEU A 392 26.31 18.22 -12.60
C LEU A 392 25.01 17.39 -12.57
N THR A 393 23.89 18.09 -12.77
CA THR A 393 22.57 17.48 -12.88
C THR A 393 22.18 17.39 -14.36
N TYR A 394 21.72 16.24 -14.77
CA TYR A 394 21.23 15.94 -16.10
C TYR A 394 19.77 15.55 -16.05
N ARG A 395 19.01 15.90 -17.09
CA ARG A 395 17.65 15.42 -17.33
C ARG A 395 17.68 14.36 -18.41
N TYR A 396 16.83 13.36 -18.29
CA TYR A 396 16.65 12.39 -19.34
C TYR A 396 15.18 12.25 -19.71
N GLU A 397 14.95 11.95 -20.97
CA GLU A 397 13.66 11.61 -21.57
C GLU A 397 13.81 10.22 -22.18
N VAL A 398 12.95 9.28 -21.81
CA VAL A 398 12.88 7.94 -22.41
C VAL A 398 11.61 7.83 -23.21
N THR A 399 11.72 7.47 -24.49
CA THR A 399 10.57 7.17 -25.34
C THR A 399 10.54 5.67 -25.63
N GLN A 400 9.49 4.99 -25.18
CA GLN A 400 9.23 3.57 -25.41
C GLN A 400 7.91 3.40 -26.13
N ASN A 401 7.94 2.88 -27.36
CA ASN A 401 6.74 2.64 -28.18
C ASN A 401 5.77 3.86 -28.26
N GLY A 402 6.32 5.07 -28.22
CA GLY A 402 5.57 6.34 -28.28
C GLY A 402 5.23 6.96 -26.93
N ASP A 403 5.36 6.25 -25.82
CA ASP A 403 5.17 6.78 -24.49
C ASP A 403 6.45 7.45 -23.98
N LEU A 404 6.30 8.59 -23.32
CA LEU A 404 7.38 9.38 -22.75
C LEU A 404 7.43 9.24 -21.24
N ALA A 405 8.64 8.98 -20.72
CA ALA A 405 8.95 9.08 -19.30
C ALA A 405 10.16 9.99 -19.10
N GLU A 406 10.17 10.74 -18.03
CA GLU A 406 11.19 11.73 -17.72
C GLU A 406 11.77 11.51 -16.32
N GLY A 407 13.02 11.92 -16.15
CA GLY A 407 13.67 11.91 -14.84
C GLY A 407 14.94 12.76 -14.87
N SER A 408 15.71 12.64 -13.80
CA SER A 408 16.98 13.35 -13.69
C SER A 408 17.97 12.56 -12.84
N PHE A 409 19.26 12.84 -13.04
CA PHE A 409 20.29 12.32 -12.17
C PHE A 409 21.37 13.37 -11.93
N LYS A 410 22.01 13.25 -10.79
CA LYS A 410 23.22 14.02 -10.50
C LYS A 410 24.40 13.06 -10.46
N THR A 411 25.45 13.37 -11.24
CA THR A 411 26.71 12.62 -11.16
C THR A 411 27.38 12.88 -9.81
N LEU A 412 28.20 11.92 -9.34
CA LEU A 412 28.85 12.06 -8.05
C LEU A 412 29.68 13.35 -8.01
N ALA A 413 29.40 14.20 -7.01
CA ALA A 413 30.12 15.45 -6.78
C ALA A 413 31.49 15.17 -6.14
N GLY A 414 32.35 16.16 -6.17
CA GLY A 414 33.60 16.14 -5.39
C GLY A 414 33.34 16.27 -3.89
N ASP A 415 34.40 16.15 -3.11
CA ASP A 415 34.40 15.88 -1.64
C ASP A 415 33.91 17.04 -0.75
N ASP A 416 33.44 18.17 -1.33
CA ASP A 416 33.07 19.37 -0.55
C ASP A 416 31.58 19.77 -0.67
N SER A 417 30.74 18.87 -1.21
CA SER A 417 29.31 19.14 -1.34
C SER A 417 28.50 18.55 -0.17
N PRO A 418 27.55 19.30 0.39
CA PRO A 418 26.61 18.73 1.36
C PRO A 418 25.79 17.61 0.73
N LEU A 419 25.44 16.62 1.54
CA LEU A 419 24.75 15.41 1.14
C LEU A 419 23.58 15.13 2.08
N ARG A 420 22.41 14.79 1.52
CA ARG A 420 21.33 14.17 2.26
C ARG A 420 21.01 12.82 1.67
N PHE A 421 20.87 11.84 2.53
CA PHE A 421 20.32 10.56 2.15
C PHE A 421 19.32 10.05 3.20
N ILE A 422 18.51 9.11 2.81
CA ILE A 422 17.46 8.53 3.65
C ILE A 422 17.79 7.07 3.90
N VAL A 423 17.48 6.59 5.09
CA VAL A 423 17.63 5.19 5.46
C VAL A 423 16.32 4.67 6.02
N TYR A 424 15.89 3.51 5.55
CA TYR A 424 14.80 2.74 6.12
C TYR A 424 14.97 1.24 5.83
N ALA A 425 14.13 0.42 6.41
CA ALA A 425 14.06 -1.02 6.14
C ALA A 425 12.60 -1.50 6.27
N ASP A 426 12.37 -2.76 5.95
CA ASP A 426 11.08 -3.42 6.14
C ASP A 426 9.97 -2.65 5.41
N SER A 427 10.18 -2.50 4.09
CA SER A 427 9.26 -1.80 3.18
C SER A 427 8.28 -2.75 2.47
N GLU A 428 8.25 -3.99 2.90
CA GLU A 428 7.56 -5.11 2.29
C GLU A 428 6.03 -5.00 2.35
N THR A 429 5.46 -4.02 1.65
CA THR A 429 4.04 -4.05 1.31
C THR A 429 3.78 -5.13 0.25
N GLU A 430 2.62 -5.72 0.31
CA GLU A 430 2.10 -6.68 -0.67
C GLU A 430 0.69 -6.22 -1.12
N PRO A 431 0.13 -6.70 -2.22
CA PRO A 431 -1.21 -6.29 -2.65
C PRO A 431 -2.29 -6.43 -1.57
N GLU A 432 -2.11 -7.40 -0.65
CA GLU A 432 -3.01 -7.62 0.48
C GLU A 432 -2.78 -6.66 1.66
N SER A 433 -1.76 -5.82 1.64
CA SER A 433 -1.46 -4.87 2.71
C SER A 433 -2.42 -3.69 2.74
N THR A 434 -3.05 -3.37 1.61
CA THR A 434 -4.09 -2.33 1.52
C THR A 434 -5.28 -2.69 2.40
N GLY A 435 -5.63 -1.79 3.33
CA GLY A 435 -6.67 -2.01 4.33
C GLY A 435 -6.29 -2.97 5.47
N LYS A 436 -5.08 -3.50 5.48
CA LYS A 436 -4.56 -4.39 6.52
C LYS A 436 -4.11 -3.57 7.74
N GLN A 437 -5.04 -3.36 8.65
CA GLN A 437 -4.74 -2.69 9.92
C GLN A 437 -4.08 -3.65 10.90
N VAL A 438 -2.86 -3.33 11.31
CA VAL A 438 -2.12 -4.07 12.32
C VAL A 438 -2.55 -3.66 13.73
N SER A 439 -2.38 -4.51 14.72
CA SER A 439 -2.71 -4.23 16.11
C SER A 439 -1.55 -4.58 17.03
N TRP A 440 -1.37 -3.81 18.12
CA TRP A 440 -0.39 -4.11 19.14
C TRP A 440 -1.02 -4.25 20.53
N PRO A 441 -0.44 -5.07 21.41
CA PRO A 441 -0.87 -5.16 22.81
C PRO A 441 -0.45 -3.89 23.57
N GLY A 442 -1.19 -3.55 24.62
CA GLY A 442 -0.71 -2.58 25.61
C GLY A 442 0.30 -3.23 26.56
N ILE A 443 0.99 -2.43 27.36
CA ILE A 443 1.90 -2.88 28.43
C ILE A 443 1.14 -3.78 29.43
N ASP A 444 -0.10 -3.42 29.73
CA ASP A 444 -0.98 -4.21 30.56
C ASP A 444 -1.63 -5.28 29.69
N THR A 445 -1.33 -6.55 29.95
CA THR A 445 -1.89 -7.70 29.22
C THR A 445 -3.41 -7.81 29.34
N THR A 446 -4.03 -7.07 30.24
CA THR A 446 -5.49 -6.93 30.37
C THR A 446 -6.03 -5.82 29.49
N SER A 447 -5.17 -5.00 28.90
CA SER A 447 -5.55 -3.85 28.11
C SER A 447 -6.07 -4.25 26.72
N ARG A 448 -6.92 -3.38 26.19
CA ARG A 448 -7.53 -3.51 24.87
C ARG A 448 -6.45 -3.51 23.80
N LYS A 449 -6.49 -4.46 22.87
CA LYS A 449 -5.65 -4.38 21.65
C LYS A 449 -5.91 -3.06 20.95
N ARG A 450 -4.85 -2.35 20.64
CA ARG A 450 -4.87 -1.14 19.85
C ARG A 450 -4.75 -1.49 18.37
N LYS A 451 -5.22 -0.62 17.50
CA LYS A 451 -5.10 -0.75 16.05
C LYS A 451 -4.37 0.45 15.49
N TYR A 452 -3.56 0.22 14.50
CA TYR A 452 -3.02 1.33 13.71
C TYR A 452 -4.16 2.12 13.06
N LEU A 453 -3.98 3.43 12.98
CA LEU A 453 -4.97 4.32 12.38
C LEU A 453 -4.99 4.22 10.86
N ILE A 454 -3.86 3.85 10.27
CA ILE A 454 -3.67 3.67 8.83
C ILE A 454 -3.18 2.26 8.54
N ASP A 455 -3.42 1.77 7.32
CA ASP A 455 -2.86 0.49 6.86
C ASP A 455 -1.40 0.62 6.42
N GLN A 456 -0.75 -0.51 6.19
CA GLN A 456 0.66 -0.59 5.81
C GLN A 456 0.94 0.15 4.51
N THR A 457 0.16 -0.09 3.47
CA THR A 457 0.31 0.54 2.15
C THR A 457 0.18 2.06 2.23
N THR A 458 -0.84 2.57 2.93
CA THR A 458 -1.02 4.00 3.16
C THR A 458 0.16 4.58 3.94
N GLY A 459 0.64 3.89 4.98
CA GLY A 459 1.79 4.31 5.77
C GLY A 459 3.04 4.45 4.91
N TYR A 460 3.36 3.43 4.13
CA TYR A 460 4.51 3.44 3.23
C TYR A 460 4.40 4.52 2.15
N ALA A 461 3.27 4.63 1.47
CA ALA A 461 3.06 5.64 0.45
C ALA A 461 3.21 7.09 0.98
N GLN A 462 2.71 7.38 2.19
CA GLN A 462 2.89 8.69 2.81
C GLN A 462 4.34 8.93 3.25
N ASN A 463 5.05 7.90 3.69
CA ASN A 463 6.47 7.97 3.99
C ASN A 463 7.27 8.34 2.74
N LEU A 464 7.03 7.69 1.61
CA LEU A 464 7.69 8.00 0.33
C LEU A 464 7.40 9.43 -0.16
N LYS A 465 6.17 9.94 0.00
CA LYS A 465 5.85 11.34 -0.33
C LYS A 465 6.68 12.34 0.49
N VAL A 466 6.87 12.08 1.78
CA VAL A 466 7.72 12.93 2.62
C VAL A 466 9.19 12.84 2.17
N ILE A 467 9.67 11.64 1.84
CA ILE A 467 11.03 11.42 1.32
C ILE A 467 11.24 12.19 0.01
N GLN A 468 10.30 12.11 -0.92
CA GLN A 468 10.37 12.83 -2.20
C GLN A 468 10.49 14.35 -2.02
N GLN A 469 9.75 14.93 -1.08
CA GLN A 469 9.86 16.36 -0.75
C GLN A 469 11.23 16.76 -0.19
N ARG A 470 11.98 15.82 0.37
CA ARG A 470 13.31 16.03 0.91
C ARG A 470 14.42 16.00 -0.14
N GLN A 471 14.12 15.47 -1.34
CA GLN A 471 15.06 15.36 -2.46
C GLN A 471 16.43 14.77 -2.06
N PRO A 472 16.46 13.54 -1.52
CA PRO A 472 17.70 12.91 -1.11
C PRO A 472 18.56 12.56 -2.33
N ALA A 473 19.87 12.49 -2.14
CA ALA A 473 20.79 12.04 -3.17
C ALA A 473 20.66 10.53 -3.44
N PHE A 474 20.39 9.76 -2.40
CA PHE A 474 20.06 8.34 -2.50
C PHE A 474 19.20 7.89 -1.30
N ILE A 475 18.62 6.74 -1.45
CA ILE A 475 17.89 6.01 -0.41
C ILE A 475 18.64 4.72 -0.14
N ALA A 476 18.96 4.45 1.11
CA ALA A 476 19.53 3.20 1.59
C ALA A 476 18.41 2.37 2.22
N ILE A 477 18.13 1.18 1.67
CA ILE A 477 17.10 0.26 2.20
C ILE A 477 17.82 -0.91 2.88
N ALA A 478 17.70 -1.01 4.20
CA ALA A 478 18.42 -1.99 4.98
C ALA A 478 17.75 -3.39 4.98
N GLY A 479 17.29 -3.84 3.82
CA GLY A 479 16.70 -5.15 3.59
C GLY A 479 15.19 -5.23 3.77
N ASP A 480 14.65 -6.39 3.45
CA ASP A 480 13.23 -6.68 3.39
C ASP A 480 12.48 -5.66 2.52
N LEU A 481 12.85 -5.66 1.23
CA LEU A 481 12.27 -4.77 0.23
C LEU A 481 10.84 -5.19 -0.11
N VAL A 482 10.62 -6.51 -0.18
CA VAL A 482 9.38 -7.16 -0.58
C VAL A 482 9.01 -8.29 0.38
N GLN A 483 7.72 -8.62 0.49
CA GLN A 483 7.23 -9.67 1.39
C GLN A 483 7.79 -11.05 1.05
N SER A 484 7.99 -11.34 -0.24
CA SER A 484 8.62 -12.57 -0.72
C SER A 484 9.40 -12.31 -2.01
N GLY A 485 10.73 -12.35 -1.95
CA GLY A 485 11.60 -12.08 -3.09
C GLY A 485 11.35 -12.96 -4.31
N GLY A 486 10.83 -14.18 -4.12
CA GLY A 486 10.44 -15.09 -5.20
C GLY A 486 9.12 -14.79 -5.88
N GLU A 487 8.27 -13.92 -5.29
CA GLU A 487 6.99 -13.52 -5.86
C GLU A 487 7.14 -12.29 -6.77
N GLN A 488 6.62 -12.38 -7.98
CA GLN A 488 6.69 -11.26 -8.92
C GLN A 488 5.70 -10.15 -8.58
N ARG A 489 4.53 -10.49 -8.06
CA ARG A 489 3.50 -9.53 -7.65
C ARG A 489 3.99 -8.59 -6.54
N ASP A 490 4.87 -9.08 -5.63
CA ASP A 490 5.41 -8.26 -4.55
C ASP A 490 6.47 -7.27 -5.09
N TRP A 491 7.24 -7.66 -6.10
CA TRP A 491 8.10 -6.75 -6.84
C TRP A 491 7.33 -5.73 -7.66
N ASP A 492 6.19 -6.12 -8.25
CA ASP A 492 5.31 -5.17 -8.94
C ASP A 492 4.75 -4.13 -7.97
N GLU A 493 4.35 -4.54 -6.77
CA GLU A 493 3.92 -3.64 -5.68
C GLU A 493 5.06 -2.71 -5.24
N PHE A 494 6.28 -3.23 -5.06
CA PHE A 494 7.45 -2.40 -4.74
C PHE A 494 7.65 -1.30 -5.79
N TRP A 495 7.64 -1.65 -7.07
CA TRP A 495 7.85 -0.67 -8.15
C TRP A 495 6.65 0.26 -8.37
N LEU A 496 5.44 -0.16 -8.06
CA LEU A 496 4.26 0.71 -8.02
C LEU A 496 4.49 1.90 -7.08
N HIS A 497 5.08 1.66 -5.93
CA HIS A 497 5.34 2.72 -4.95
C HIS A 497 6.62 3.51 -5.21
N ASN A 498 7.66 2.89 -5.72
CA ASN A 498 9.00 3.47 -5.77
C ASN A 498 9.38 4.10 -7.13
N SER A 499 8.68 3.78 -8.23
CA SER A 499 9.10 4.20 -9.58
C SER A 499 9.22 5.71 -9.75
N GLU A 500 8.29 6.50 -9.20
CA GLU A 500 8.34 7.95 -9.31
C GLU A 500 9.56 8.55 -8.59
N LEU A 501 9.85 8.04 -7.40
CA LEU A 501 11.02 8.46 -6.62
C LEU A 501 12.32 8.01 -7.27
N ALA A 502 12.38 6.77 -7.73
CA ALA A 502 13.55 6.16 -8.35
C ALA A 502 13.92 6.79 -9.72
N ALA A 503 12.98 7.49 -10.37
CA ALA A 503 13.27 8.25 -11.58
C ALA A 503 14.32 9.36 -11.36
N SER A 504 14.52 9.81 -10.14
CA SER A 504 15.48 10.88 -9.84
C SER A 504 16.30 10.66 -8.55
N THR A 505 16.15 9.49 -7.91
CA THR A 505 16.85 9.17 -6.66
C THR A 505 17.37 7.74 -6.72
N PHE A 506 18.66 7.54 -6.44
CA PHE A 506 19.25 6.20 -6.41
C PHE A 506 18.72 5.38 -5.23
N ILE A 507 18.32 4.14 -5.49
CA ILE A 507 17.99 3.17 -4.45
C ILE A 507 19.18 2.24 -4.26
N MET A 508 19.70 2.19 -3.02
CA MET A 508 20.85 1.42 -2.60
C MET A 508 20.41 0.36 -1.58
N PRO A 509 19.98 -0.82 -1.99
CA PRO A 509 19.39 -1.82 -1.11
C PRO A 509 20.42 -2.79 -0.53
N ALA A 510 20.19 -3.28 0.69
CA ALA A 510 20.70 -4.55 1.19
C ALA A 510 19.67 -5.65 0.96
N LEU A 511 20.07 -6.91 1.02
CA LEU A 511 19.17 -8.04 1.08
C LEU A 511 18.78 -8.34 2.53
N GLY A 512 17.47 -8.58 2.77
CA GLY A 512 16.94 -9.08 4.00
C GLY A 512 16.45 -10.52 3.88
N ASN A 513 15.87 -11.10 4.94
CA ASN A 513 15.43 -12.50 4.91
C ASN A 513 14.18 -12.70 4.03
N HIS A 514 13.29 -11.70 3.91
CA HIS A 514 12.12 -11.75 3.03
C HIS A 514 12.52 -11.75 1.56
N ASP A 515 13.60 -11.07 1.21
CA ASP A 515 14.14 -11.05 -0.15
C ASP A 515 14.66 -12.43 -0.61
N TYR A 516 14.82 -13.37 0.32
CA TYR A 516 15.22 -14.77 0.07
C TYR A 516 14.05 -15.75 0.06
N PHE A 517 12.84 -15.35 0.45
CA PHE A 517 11.70 -16.27 0.42
C PHE A 517 11.26 -16.55 -1.00
N GLY A 518 11.02 -17.85 -1.29
CA GLY A 518 10.77 -18.32 -2.65
C GLY A 518 9.34 -18.16 -3.14
N GLY A 519 8.40 -17.81 -2.27
CA GLY A 519 7.00 -17.68 -2.64
C GLY A 519 6.04 -17.45 -1.48
N PRO A 520 4.72 -17.52 -1.74
CA PRO A 520 3.67 -17.15 -0.80
C PRO A 520 3.77 -17.84 0.55
N GLY A 521 3.54 -17.07 1.61
CA GLY A 521 3.55 -17.59 2.97
C GLY A 521 4.93 -18.08 3.42
N LYS A 522 5.99 -17.44 2.93
CA LYS A 522 7.38 -17.77 3.24
C LYS A 522 7.78 -19.17 2.75
N MET A 523 7.15 -19.63 1.65
CA MET A 523 7.47 -20.91 1.02
C MET A 523 8.91 -20.93 0.51
N GLY A 524 9.52 -22.13 0.57
CA GLY A 524 10.88 -22.27 0.10
C GLY A 524 11.92 -21.51 0.93
N LYS A 525 11.55 -21.04 2.12
CA LYS A 525 12.43 -20.33 3.03
C LYS A 525 13.76 -21.10 3.18
N TYR A 526 14.82 -20.49 2.66
CA TYR A 526 16.17 -21.04 2.61
C TYR A 526 16.32 -22.36 1.82
N ALA A 527 15.33 -22.76 1.02
CA ALA A 527 15.56 -23.80 0.04
C ALA A 527 16.37 -23.22 -1.11
N THR A 528 17.50 -23.83 -1.45
CA THR A 528 18.49 -23.29 -2.41
C THR A 528 17.83 -22.77 -3.71
N THR A 529 17.06 -23.62 -4.40
CA THR A 529 16.44 -23.24 -5.68
C THR A 529 15.46 -22.08 -5.58
N ASP A 530 14.71 -21.98 -4.48
CA ASP A 530 13.72 -20.94 -4.29
C ASP A 530 14.39 -19.62 -3.93
N SER A 531 15.41 -19.67 -3.08
CA SER A 531 16.22 -18.49 -2.73
C SER A 531 17.04 -17.99 -3.92
N GLU A 532 17.58 -18.88 -4.77
CA GLU A 532 18.24 -18.49 -6.02
C GLU A 532 17.29 -17.73 -6.95
N ARG A 533 16.04 -18.18 -7.07
CA ARG A 533 15.01 -17.46 -7.85
C ARG A 533 14.72 -16.07 -7.27
N ALA A 534 14.55 -15.97 -5.97
CA ALA A 534 14.31 -14.71 -5.29
C ALA A 534 15.45 -13.72 -5.53
N VAL A 535 16.68 -14.14 -5.30
CA VAL A 535 17.88 -13.32 -5.55
C VAL A 535 18.03 -12.97 -7.03
N SER A 536 17.66 -13.85 -7.96
CA SER A 536 17.72 -13.54 -9.39
C SER A 536 16.78 -12.40 -9.79
N LYS A 537 15.60 -12.26 -9.16
CA LYS A 537 14.70 -11.12 -9.35
C LYS A 537 15.35 -9.84 -8.84
N TYR A 538 15.89 -9.85 -7.62
CA TYR A 538 16.62 -8.72 -7.07
C TYR A 538 17.74 -8.25 -8.02
N LYS A 539 18.63 -9.13 -8.47
CA LYS A 539 19.71 -8.83 -9.42
C LYS A 539 19.22 -8.39 -10.80
N THR A 540 18.01 -8.73 -11.18
CA THR A 540 17.40 -8.27 -12.43
C THR A 540 16.97 -6.80 -12.32
N TYR A 541 16.51 -6.37 -11.15
CA TYR A 541 16.08 -5.00 -10.92
C TYR A 541 17.22 -4.04 -10.59
N PHE A 542 18.26 -4.49 -9.89
CA PHE A 542 19.31 -3.61 -9.39
C PHE A 542 20.64 -3.82 -10.13
N ASP A 543 21.28 -2.72 -10.52
CA ASP A 543 22.69 -2.63 -10.94
C ASP A 543 23.44 -1.85 -9.85
N LEU A 544 24.31 -2.52 -9.12
CA LEU A 544 24.96 -1.99 -7.93
C LEU A 544 26.48 -1.95 -8.11
N PRO A 545 27.21 -1.17 -7.28
CA PRO A 545 28.65 -1.13 -7.36
C PRO A 545 29.28 -2.53 -7.26
N SER A 546 30.21 -2.84 -8.18
CA SER A 546 30.87 -4.14 -8.21
C SER A 546 31.71 -4.39 -6.94
N ASN A 547 31.52 -5.56 -6.33
CA ASN A 547 32.31 -6.04 -5.21
C ASN A 547 33.55 -6.86 -5.63
N GLY A 548 33.68 -7.18 -6.92
CA GLY A 548 34.75 -8.02 -7.44
C GLY A 548 34.71 -9.46 -6.92
N ALA A 549 33.54 -9.96 -6.54
CA ALA A 549 33.35 -11.32 -6.01
C ALA A 549 33.86 -12.35 -7.01
N VAL A 550 34.58 -13.37 -6.49
CA VAL A 550 35.04 -14.50 -7.28
C VAL A 550 33.89 -15.44 -7.64
N ASN A 551 32.94 -15.58 -6.71
CA ASN A 551 31.68 -16.26 -6.98
C ASN A 551 30.70 -15.24 -7.60
N GLU A 552 30.41 -15.39 -8.91
CA GLU A 552 29.49 -14.51 -9.63
C GLU A 552 28.07 -14.49 -9.03
N ALA A 553 27.65 -15.55 -8.34
CA ALA A 553 26.39 -15.57 -7.62
C ALA A 553 26.35 -14.52 -6.48
N HIS A 554 27.51 -14.15 -5.95
CA HIS A 554 27.66 -13.15 -4.90
C HIS A 554 27.95 -11.73 -5.42
N ALA A 555 28.07 -11.54 -6.73
CA ALA A 555 28.25 -10.21 -7.33
C ALA A 555 27.09 -9.30 -6.95
N GLU A 556 27.40 -8.04 -6.55
CA GLU A 556 26.44 -6.98 -6.23
C GLU A 556 25.56 -7.22 -5.00
N ARG A 557 25.81 -8.26 -4.23
CA ARG A 557 25.04 -8.58 -3.02
C ARG A 557 25.61 -7.91 -1.78
N TYR A 558 26.87 -7.53 -1.83
CA TYR A 558 27.56 -6.65 -0.92
C TYR A 558 28.41 -5.69 -1.74
N TYR A 559 28.48 -4.44 -1.35
CA TYR A 559 29.14 -3.40 -2.13
C TYR A 559 29.46 -2.18 -1.29
N ALA A 560 30.24 -1.25 -1.83
CA ALA A 560 30.50 0.05 -1.21
C ALA A 560 30.16 1.17 -2.19
N LEU A 561 29.45 2.19 -1.69
CA LEU A 561 29.19 3.44 -2.39
C LEU A 561 30.00 4.56 -1.74
N GLU A 562 30.94 5.13 -2.50
CA GLU A 562 31.63 6.36 -2.13
C GLU A 562 30.86 7.55 -2.72
N TYR A 563 30.26 8.39 -1.89
CA TYR A 563 29.49 9.55 -2.29
C TYR A 563 30.01 10.80 -1.55
N GLY A 564 30.84 11.61 -2.20
CA GLY A 564 31.45 12.78 -1.59
C GLY A 564 32.32 12.41 -0.38
N VAL A 565 31.93 12.91 0.79
CA VAL A 565 32.65 12.68 2.06
C VAL A 565 32.18 11.44 2.81
N VAL A 566 31.26 10.68 2.23
CA VAL A 566 30.59 9.51 2.85
C VAL A 566 30.97 8.24 2.10
N THR A 567 31.26 7.17 2.84
CA THR A 567 31.20 5.80 2.31
C THR A 567 30.08 5.03 3.02
N LEU A 568 29.15 4.47 2.22
CA LEU A 568 28.18 3.47 2.65
C LEU A 568 28.68 2.08 2.24
N ILE A 569 28.94 1.22 3.21
CA ILE A 569 29.32 -0.19 3.00
C ILE A 569 28.07 -1.04 3.27
N VAL A 570 27.65 -1.77 2.26
CA VAL A 570 26.49 -2.67 2.35
C VAL A 570 27.02 -4.10 2.38
N ILE A 571 26.56 -4.91 3.34
CA ILE A 571 26.85 -6.33 3.41
C ILE A 571 25.55 -7.15 3.40
N ASP A 572 25.65 -8.36 2.87
CA ASP A 572 24.58 -9.35 2.98
C ASP A 572 24.73 -10.07 4.32
N GLY A 573 23.93 -9.69 5.28
CA GLY A 573 23.94 -10.27 6.63
C GLY A 573 23.04 -11.50 6.78
N THR A 574 22.39 -11.92 5.70
CA THR A 574 21.48 -13.07 5.69
C THR A 574 22.25 -14.35 5.43
N ASP A 575 21.94 -15.40 6.19
CA ASP A 575 22.50 -16.72 5.94
C ASP A 575 21.53 -17.54 5.08
N GLY A 576 21.93 -17.86 3.87
CA GLY A 576 21.13 -18.67 2.93
C GLY A 576 21.22 -20.19 3.17
N GLN A 577 21.80 -20.64 4.27
CA GLN A 577 21.86 -22.06 4.60
C GLN A 577 20.49 -22.58 5.06
N PRO A 578 20.23 -23.88 4.86
CA PRO A 578 19.02 -24.48 5.43
C PRO A 578 19.00 -24.30 6.95
N HIS A 579 17.88 -23.88 7.48
CA HIS A 579 17.68 -23.67 8.91
C HIS A 579 18.16 -24.85 9.75
N ARG A 580 18.90 -24.52 10.81
CA ARG A 580 19.43 -25.51 11.77
C ARG A 580 20.37 -26.53 11.14
N SER A 581 20.96 -26.22 10.00
CA SER A 581 22.09 -26.99 9.48
C SER A 581 23.36 -26.64 10.29
N GLU A 582 24.38 -27.51 10.23
CA GLU A 582 25.66 -27.26 10.90
C GLU A 582 26.40 -26.07 10.27
N THR A 583 25.99 -25.64 9.08
CA THR A 583 26.55 -24.50 8.33
C THR A 583 25.70 -23.25 8.41
N ASP A 584 24.60 -23.25 9.15
CA ASP A 584 23.74 -22.08 9.40
C ASP A 584 24.43 -21.10 10.36
N THR A 585 24.94 -20.01 9.84
CA THR A 585 25.68 -19.01 10.62
C THR A 585 24.78 -18.24 11.57
N ASN A 586 23.50 -18.07 11.28
CA ASN A 586 22.51 -17.51 12.20
C ASN A 586 22.26 -18.41 13.42
N TRP A 587 22.30 -19.72 13.22
CA TRP A 587 22.02 -20.69 14.26
C TRP A 587 23.22 -21.02 15.13
N ALA A 588 24.33 -21.32 14.51
CA ALA A 588 25.47 -21.93 15.20
C ALA A 588 26.69 -21.04 15.34
N LEU A 589 26.81 -19.95 14.63
CA LEU A 589 28.05 -19.17 14.46
C LEU A 589 29.25 -20.03 13.99
N LEU A 590 28.98 -21.18 13.41
CA LEU A 590 29.97 -22.20 13.08
C LEU A 590 30.13 -22.40 11.57
N GLY A 591 29.59 -21.48 10.74
CA GLY A 591 29.72 -21.62 9.30
C GLY A 591 31.17 -21.86 8.91
N GLU A 592 31.49 -23.07 8.56
CA GLU A 592 32.77 -23.45 8.00
C GLU A 592 32.63 -23.53 6.48
N GLY A 593 33.19 -22.55 5.79
CA GLY A 593 33.14 -22.53 4.35
C GLY A 593 32.01 -21.69 3.79
N GLU A 594 32.06 -21.46 2.50
CA GLU A 594 31.07 -20.68 1.75
C GLU A 594 30.08 -21.65 1.13
N GLY A 595 28.93 -21.77 1.75
CA GLY A 595 27.85 -22.64 1.28
C GLY A 595 26.52 -21.89 1.19
N GLY A 596 25.52 -22.53 0.62
CA GLY A 596 24.19 -21.96 0.46
C GLY A 596 24.11 -20.87 -0.60
N VAL A 597 23.02 -20.09 -0.58
CA VAL A 597 22.74 -19.05 -1.57
C VAL A 597 23.33 -17.70 -1.15
N ALA A 598 23.27 -17.35 0.13
CA ALA A 598 23.83 -16.12 0.65
C ALA A 598 25.37 -16.21 0.82
N PRO A 599 26.10 -15.11 0.61
CA PRO A 599 27.52 -15.06 0.91
C PRO A 599 27.72 -15.03 2.44
N ASP A 600 28.53 -15.97 2.95
CA ASP A 600 28.89 -16.01 4.36
C ASP A 600 29.67 -14.76 4.80
N TRP A 601 29.38 -14.25 5.98
CA TRP A 601 30.00 -13.02 6.51
C TRP A 601 30.93 -13.23 7.69
N HIS A 602 31.09 -14.43 8.19
CA HIS A 602 31.98 -14.70 9.32
C HIS A 602 33.47 -14.65 8.94
N PRO A 603 34.37 -14.55 9.90
CA PRO A 603 35.81 -14.46 9.66
C PRO A 603 36.35 -15.59 8.78
N GLY A 604 37.07 -15.23 7.70
CA GLY A 604 37.70 -16.18 6.78
C GLY A 604 36.92 -16.36 5.46
N THR A 605 35.70 -15.89 5.36
CA THR A 605 34.88 -15.94 4.13
C THR A 605 35.26 -14.86 3.12
N GLU A 606 34.75 -14.96 1.91
CA GLU A 606 35.03 -13.98 0.85
C GLU A 606 34.49 -12.60 1.21
N GLN A 607 33.21 -12.52 1.61
CA GLN A 607 32.59 -11.27 2.01
C GLN A 607 33.29 -10.61 3.19
N HIS A 608 33.71 -11.38 4.19
CA HIS A 608 34.43 -10.83 5.33
C HIS A 608 35.81 -10.24 4.92
N ARG A 609 36.58 -10.91 4.04
CA ARG A 609 37.86 -10.38 3.53
C ARG A 609 37.62 -9.09 2.72
N TRP A 610 36.59 -9.05 1.93
CA TRP A 610 36.15 -7.86 1.20
C TRP A 610 35.78 -6.74 2.17
N LEU A 611 34.98 -7.02 3.19
CA LEU A 611 34.56 -6.05 4.21
C LEU A 611 35.77 -5.40 4.91
N LEU A 612 36.77 -6.20 5.27
CA LEU A 612 38.00 -5.66 5.85
C LEU A 612 38.72 -4.67 4.91
N THR A 613 38.67 -4.92 3.63
CA THR A 613 39.27 -4.04 2.61
C THR A 613 38.45 -2.77 2.45
N ALA A 614 37.14 -2.88 2.35
CA ALA A 614 36.22 -1.76 2.22
C ALA A 614 36.28 -0.81 3.44
N LEU A 615 36.29 -1.38 4.66
CA LEU A 615 36.44 -0.60 5.90
C LEU A 615 37.74 0.19 5.94
N ARG A 616 38.86 -0.42 5.52
CA ARG A 616 40.16 0.27 5.46
C ARG A 616 40.13 1.41 4.45
N GLN A 617 39.57 1.16 3.24
CA GLN A 617 39.45 2.18 2.21
C GLN A 617 38.54 3.34 2.66
N ALA A 618 37.41 3.04 3.32
CA ALA A 618 36.54 4.05 3.87
C ALA A 618 37.24 4.93 4.90
N GLN A 619 37.99 4.30 5.84
CA GLN A 619 38.75 5.04 6.86
C GLN A 619 39.85 5.94 6.25
N GLU A 620 40.41 5.57 5.11
CA GLU A 620 41.43 6.35 4.38
C GLU A 620 40.82 7.49 3.56
N ASN A 621 39.62 7.30 2.99
CA ASN A 621 39.07 8.16 1.95
C ASN A 621 37.89 9.00 2.37
N SER A 622 37.17 8.62 3.43
CA SER A 622 35.89 9.25 3.80
C SER A 622 35.98 9.99 5.14
N ARG A 623 35.07 10.93 5.34
CA ARG A 623 34.84 11.64 6.61
C ARG A 623 33.92 10.87 7.54
N PHE A 624 32.92 10.22 6.91
CA PHE A 624 31.95 9.39 7.61
C PHE A 624 31.84 8.03 6.92
N THR A 625 31.86 6.99 7.73
CA THR A 625 31.71 5.61 7.29
C THR A 625 30.46 5.01 7.89
N PHE A 626 29.55 4.63 7.03
CA PHE A 626 28.30 3.94 7.39
C PHE A 626 28.33 2.49 6.91
N VAL A 627 27.75 1.60 7.70
CA VAL A 627 27.58 0.19 7.31
C VAL A 627 26.10 -0.12 7.32
N MET A 628 25.62 -0.93 6.39
CA MET A 628 24.21 -1.30 6.30
C MET A 628 24.07 -2.80 6.05
N PHE A 629 23.18 -3.43 6.78
CA PHE A 629 22.73 -4.82 6.60
C PHE A 629 21.45 -5.05 7.38
N HIS A 630 20.68 -6.08 7.01
CA HIS A 630 19.32 -6.22 7.51
C HIS A 630 19.24 -6.60 8.99
N GLY A 631 19.78 -7.74 9.41
CA GLY A 631 19.59 -8.27 10.78
C GLY A 631 20.15 -7.36 11.86
N ALA A 632 19.33 -6.94 12.83
CA ALA A 632 19.74 -6.04 13.91
C ALA A 632 20.56 -6.74 15.01
N PRO A 633 21.86 -6.44 15.18
CA PRO A 633 22.68 -7.06 16.23
C PRO A 633 22.32 -6.57 17.63
N TRP A 634 21.88 -5.32 17.75
CA TRP A 634 21.55 -4.66 19.02
C TRP A 634 20.09 -4.19 19.00
N THR A 635 19.17 -5.14 19.26
CA THR A 635 17.75 -4.91 19.29
C THR A 635 17.08 -5.41 20.55
N SER A 636 15.99 -4.76 20.95
CA SER A 636 15.09 -5.18 22.03
C SER A 636 13.88 -5.97 21.51
N GLY A 637 13.75 -6.13 20.19
CA GLY A 637 12.67 -6.85 19.54
C GLY A 637 12.81 -8.37 19.55
N VAL A 638 11.97 -9.03 18.80
CA VAL A 638 11.91 -10.51 18.80
C VAL A 638 13.18 -11.15 18.26
N HIS A 639 13.84 -10.50 17.29
CA HIS A 639 15.09 -10.96 16.69
C HIS A 639 16.33 -10.67 17.55
N GLY A 640 16.16 -9.99 18.69
CA GLY A 640 17.14 -9.88 19.78
C GLY A 640 17.13 -11.06 20.76
N LEU A 641 16.29 -12.08 20.54
CA LEU A 641 16.29 -13.31 21.33
C LEU A 641 17.44 -14.23 20.90
N PRO A 642 18.07 -14.94 21.85
CA PRO A 642 19.14 -15.87 21.51
C PRO A 642 18.67 -16.99 20.56
N PRO A 643 19.50 -17.42 19.59
CA PRO A 643 19.23 -18.59 18.79
C PRO A 643 18.94 -19.83 19.66
N GLY A 644 17.94 -20.64 19.27
CA GLY A 644 17.62 -21.87 19.98
C GLY A 644 16.72 -21.73 21.20
N ASN A 645 16.09 -20.56 21.41
CA ASN A 645 15.20 -20.38 22.56
C ASN A 645 13.82 -21.08 22.39
N GLY A 646 13.52 -21.62 21.22
CA GLY A 646 12.33 -22.42 20.95
C GLY A 646 11.10 -21.64 20.53
N ASN A 647 11.18 -20.33 20.33
CA ASN A 647 10.04 -19.49 19.94
C ASN A 647 9.78 -19.46 18.41
N GLY A 648 10.54 -20.21 17.61
CA GLY A 648 10.38 -20.23 16.15
C GLY A 648 10.94 -19.01 15.40
N GLU A 649 10.92 -17.85 16.00
CA GLU A 649 11.48 -16.60 15.50
C GLU A 649 12.99 -16.44 15.81
N ASP A 650 13.49 -17.21 16.75
CA ASP A 650 14.87 -17.19 17.22
C ASP A 650 15.92 -17.65 16.19
N ILE A 651 15.48 -18.28 15.13
CA ILE A 651 16.32 -18.73 14.01
C ILE A 651 16.77 -17.57 13.11
N LEU A 652 16.07 -16.42 13.18
CA LEU A 652 16.42 -15.19 12.46
C LEU A 652 17.08 -14.16 13.40
N SER A 653 17.66 -14.61 14.51
CA SER A 653 18.31 -13.74 15.48
C SER A 653 19.43 -12.90 14.86
N GLY A 654 19.42 -11.59 15.12
CA GLY A 654 20.50 -10.68 14.77
C GLY A 654 21.74 -10.80 15.68
N LEU A 655 21.64 -11.54 16.82
CA LEU A 655 22.71 -11.64 17.80
C LEU A 655 24.04 -12.19 17.24
N PRO A 656 24.07 -13.15 16.32
CA PRO A 656 25.32 -13.60 15.69
C PRO A 656 26.14 -12.49 15.05
N LEU A 657 25.47 -11.48 14.46
CA LEU A 657 26.12 -10.33 13.81
C LEU A 657 26.87 -9.40 14.78
N ARG A 658 26.66 -9.56 16.09
CA ARG A 658 27.45 -8.85 17.14
C ARG A 658 28.94 -9.08 17.02
N VAL A 659 29.36 -10.18 16.43
CA VAL A 659 30.78 -10.47 16.19
C VAL A 659 31.46 -9.43 15.30
N LEU A 660 30.73 -8.70 14.48
CA LEU A 660 31.23 -7.64 13.63
C LEU A 660 31.40 -6.30 14.37
N THR A 661 30.74 -6.10 15.53
CA THR A 661 30.81 -4.84 16.29
C THR A 661 32.24 -4.40 16.62
N PRO A 662 33.13 -5.26 17.13
CA PRO A 662 34.51 -4.87 17.43
C PRO A 662 35.28 -4.44 16.17
N LEU A 663 34.93 -4.99 15.01
CA LEU A 663 35.52 -4.62 13.71
C LEU A 663 35.08 -3.22 13.30
N PHE A 664 33.77 -2.91 13.41
CA PHE A 664 33.24 -1.58 13.10
C PHE A 664 33.87 -0.49 13.98
N ILE A 665 33.93 -0.71 15.29
CA ILE A 665 34.58 0.22 16.20
C ILE A 665 36.05 0.41 15.84
N LYS A 666 36.77 -0.67 15.54
CA LYS A 666 38.19 -0.63 15.20
C LYS A 666 38.48 0.23 13.99
N TYR A 667 37.60 0.21 13.00
CA TYR A 667 37.78 0.97 11.76
C TYR A 667 37.02 2.31 11.75
N GLY A 668 36.49 2.76 12.90
CA GLY A 668 35.85 4.06 13.02
C GLY A 668 34.54 4.17 12.23
N VAL A 669 33.72 3.11 12.24
CA VAL A 669 32.38 3.17 11.65
C VAL A 669 31.50 4.05 12.50
N ASP A 670 30.96 5.12 11.93
CA ASP A 670 30.15 6.12 12.62
C ASP A 670 28.75 5.60 12.95
N ALA A 671 28.10 4.96 11.98
CA ALA A 671 26.79 4.34 12.23
C ALA A 671 26.58 3.06 11.41
N VAL A 672 25.76 2.16 11.96
CA VAL A 672 25.29 0.92 11.35
C VAL A 672 23.77 1.01 11.23
N PHE A 673 23.24 0.74 10.05
CA PHE A 673 21.81 0.76 9.75
C PHE A 673 21.29 -0.66 9.59
N ASN A 674 20.22 -0.98 10.29
CA ASN A 674 19.58 -2.28 10.33
C ASN A 674 18.05 -2.17 10.20
N GLY A 675 17.36 -3.29 10.03
CA GLY A 675 15.92 -3.45 10.10
C GLY A 675 15.56 -4.71 10.87
N HIS A 676 14.58 -5.46 10.33
CA HIS A 676 14.20 -6.80 10.81
C HIS A 676 13.27 -6.85 12.02
N ASP A 677 13.34 -5.88 12.93
CA ASP A 677 12.47 -5.86 14.11
C ASP A 677 11.31 -4.84 14.01
N GLU A 678 11.01 -4.34 12.84
CA GLU A 678 9.95 -3.40 12.46
C GLU A 678 9.64 -2.37 13.58
N MET A 679 10.69 -1.72 14.04
CA MET A 679 10.63 -0.65 15.05
C MET A 679 11.78 0.33 14.86
N TYR A 680 11.72 1.48 15.54
CA TYR A 680 12.87 2.37 15.61
C TYR A 680 13.56 2.22 16.97
N GLU A 681 14.79 1.76 16.94
CA GLU A 681 15.66 1.63 18.12
C GLU A 681 17.06 2.18 17.80
N HIS A 682 17.61 2.95 18.73
CA HIS A 682 18.97 3.47 18.64
C HIS A 682 19.83 2.94 19.79
N SER A 683 21.01 2.49 19.44
CA SER A 683 22.00 1.95 20.38
C SER A 683 23.38 2.54 20.13
N VAL A 684 24.19 2.65 21.17
CA VAL A 684 25.56 3.16 21.09
C VAL A 684 26.53 2.17 21.74
N VAL A 685 27.54 1.74 20.97
CA VAL A 685 28.59 0.85 21.48
C VAL A 685 29.92 1.56 21.43
N SER A 686 30.45 1.87 22.62
CA SER A 686 31.71 2.58 22.78
C SER A 686 32.92 1.64 22.74
N GLY A 687 34.03 2.13 22.20
CA GLY A 687 35.29 1.40 22.20
C GLY A 687 36.44 2.25 21.69
N PHE A 688 37.36 1.63 20.97
CA PHE A 688 38.54 2.31 20.46
C PHE A 688 38.78 2.03 18.98
N GLU A 689 38.81 3.06 18.22
CA GLU A 689 39.30 3.05 16.83
C GLU A 689 40.82 2.92 16.82
N ILE A 690 41.32 2.26 15.80
CA ILE A 690 42.73 2.32 15.40
C ILE A 690 42.80 3.14 14.12
N THR A 691 43.27 4.38 14.23
CA THR A 691 43.34 5.30 13.09
C THR A 691 44.28 4.80 12.00
N VAL A 692 44.25 5.35 10.83
CA VAL A 692 45.17 5.05 9.71
C VAL A 692 46.63 5.23 10.14
N ALA A 693 46.93 6.20 11.03
CA ALA A 693 48.27 6.43 11.59
C ALA A 693 48.67 5.37 12.66
N GLY A 694 47.76 4.51 13.09
CA GLY A 694 47.94 3.51 14.10
C GLY A 694 47.68 3.99 15.54
N ASP A 695 47.18 5.20 15.70
CA ASP A 695 46.82 5.76 17.00
C ASP A 695 45.51 5.18 17.51
N LYS A 696 45.37 5.11 18.82
CA LYS A 696 44.17 4.65 19.51
C LYS A 696 43.31 5.86 19.91
N ARG A 697 42.08 5.96 19.42
CA ARG A 697 41.11 7.02 19.71
C ARG A 697 39.81 6.42 20.25
N GLU A 698 39.19 7.06 21.25
CA GLU A 698 37.84 6.69 21.70
C GLU A 698 36.87 6.90 20.52
N HIS A 699 35.99 5.94 20.34
CA HIS A 699 35.02 5.97 19.27
C HIS A 699 33.72 5.31 19.71
N ASP A 700 32.61 5.95 19.33
CA ASP A 700 31.26 5.45 19.54
C ASP A 700 30.68 5.07 18.17
N THR A 701 30.29 3.80 18.02
CA THR A 701 29.56 3.34 16.85
C THR A 701 28.08 3.30 17.19
N HIS A 702 27.29 4.02 16.42
CA HIS A 702 25.84 4.10 16.55
C HIS A 702 25.17 2.96 15.76
N PHE A 703 24.14 2.33 16.30
CA PHE A 703 23.34 1.31 15.61
C PHE A 703 21.90 1.75 15.59
N TYR A 704 21.32 1.81 14.40
CA TYR A 704 19.93 2.20 14.18
C TYR A 704 19.15 1.04 13.57
N ASP A 705 18.18 0.53 14.29
CA ASP A 705 17.11 -0.29 13.74
C ASP A 705 16.07 0.66 13.17
N VAL A 706 15.86 0.63 11.87
CA VAL A 706 15.00 1.54 11.11
C VAL A 706 13.90 0.80 10.35
N GLY A 707 13.48 -0.33 10.85
CA GLY A 707 12.45 -1.21 10.28
C GLY A 707 11.03 -0.64 10.38
N ILE A 708 10.85 0.63 10.05
CA ILE A 708 9.58 1.36 10.22
C ILE A 708 8.97 1.85 8.91
N ALA A 709 9.37 1.30 7.76
CA ALA A 709 8.93 1.86 6.49
C ALA A 709 7.52 1.43 6.07
N GLY A 710 7.20 0.13 6.10
CA GLY A 710 5.97 -0.37 5.48
C GLY A 710 5.37 -1.64 6.05
N ASP A 711 6.09 -2.45 6.83
CA ASP A 711 5.52 -3.66 7.46
C ASP A 711 4.92 -3.38 8.85
N GLY A 712 4.41 -4.45 9.47
CA GLY A 712 3.72 -4.39 10.75
C GLY A 712 4.61 -3.97 11.90
N LEU A 713 4.42 -2.74 12.39
CA LEU A 713 5.24 -2.16 13.46
C LEU A 713 5.15 -2.95 14.76
N ARG A 714 6.28 -3.38 15.27
CA ARG A 714 6.42 -4.17 16.50
C ARG A 714 6.90 -3.30 17.68
N GLY A 715 7.42 -3.93 18.68
CA GLY A 715 8.02 -3.30 19.87
C GLY A 715 8.82 -4.33 20.65
N PRO A 716 9.40 -3.92 21.80
CA PRO A 716 10.28 -4.76 22.57
C PRO A 716 9.60 -5.99 23.12
N VAL A 717 10.36 -7.10 23.23
CA VAL A 717 9.86 -8.36 23.76
C VAL A 717 10.62 -8.76 25.03
N LYS A 718 9.95 -9.53 25.89
CA LYS A 718 10.57 -10.06 27.09
C LYS A 718 11.61 -11.10 26.74
N GLY A 719 12.84 -10.90 27.20
CA GLY A 719 13.96 -11.84 27.02
C GLY A 719 15.00 -11.33 26.02
N ALA A 720 14.64 -10.44 25.11
CA ALA A 720 15.63 -9.72 24.34
C ALA A 720 16.44 -8.79 25.26
N ASN A 721 17.73 -8.71 25.02
CA ASN A 721 18.64 -7.91 25.84
C ASN A 721 19.54 -7.03 24.97
N ASN A 722 19.23 -5.75 24.98
CA ASN A 722 20.07 -4.71 24.38
C ASN A 722 20.60 -3.76 25.44
N PRO A 723 21.82 -4.02 25.97
CA PRO A 723 22.42 -3.18 27.02
C PRO A 723 22.93 -1.82 26.50
N HIS A 724 22.98 -1.63 25.18
CA HIS A 724 23.51 -0.44 24.51
C HIS A 724 22.44 0.52 24.05
N ARG A 725 21.17 0.18 24.25
CA ARG A 725 20.03 1.00 23.82
C ARG A 725 20.04 2.37 24.51
N VAL A 726 19.95 3.42 23.71
CA VAL A 726 19.80 4.81 24.17
C VAL A 726 18.40 5.35 23.91
N PHE A 727 17.72 4.87 22.85
CA PHE A 727 16.37 5.27 22.52
C PHE A 727 15.55 4.09 21.96
N LEU A 728 14.24 4.14 22.19
CA LEU A 728 13.27 3.20 21.62
C LEU A 728 11.93 3.91 21.44
N ALA A 729 11.47 4.04 20.19
CA ALA A 729 10.24 4.74 19.89
C ALA A 729 8.98 3.95 20.27
N HIS A 730 8.96 2.67 20.00
CA HIS A 730 7.75 1.85 20.01
C HIS A 730 7.58 1.01 21.30
N THR A 731 7.85 1.60 22.47
CA THR A 731 7.65 0.87 23.76
C THR A 731 6.19 0.46 23.92
N ASP A 732 5.36 1.25 24.58
CA ASP A 732 3.90 1.04 24.61
C ASP A 732 3.17 2.01 23.67
N ALA A 733 3.70 3.20 23.52
CA ALA A 733 3.20 4.27 22.65
C ALA A 733 1.67 4.47 22.77
N PRO A 734 1.11 4.71 23.97
CA PRO A 734 -0.32 4.96 24.12
C PRO A 734 -0.71 6.23 23.39
N GLU A 735 -1.84 6.20 22.69
CA GLU A 735 -2.39 7.37 22.02
C GLU A 735 -2.81 8.42 23.03
N VAL A 736 -2.44 9.67 22.77
CA VAL A 736 -2.77 10.84 23.58
C VAL A 736 -3.77 11.71 22.84
N TYR A 737 -5.02 11.75 23.34
CA TYR A 737 -6.08 12.56 22.77
C TYR A 737 -6.24 13.88 23.53
N GLY A 738 -6.50 14.96 22.79
CA GLY A 738 -6.90 16.25 23.35
C GLY A 738 -8.31 16.21 23.97
N ALA A 739 -8.67 17.29 24.66
CA ALA A 739 -10.03 17.46 25.20
C ALA A 739 -11.11 17.52 24.11
N ASP A 740 -10.72 17.80 22.89
CA ASP A 740 -11.51 17.82 21.66
C ASP A 740 -11.68 16.43 21.00
N GLY A 741 -11.08 15.39 21.57
CA GLY A 741 -11.10 14.03 21.03
C GLY A 741 -10.14 13.80 19.86
N VAL A 742 -9.32 14.78 19.52
CA VAL A 742 -8.34 14.69 18.42
C VAL A 742 -7.05 14.04 18.93
N LEU A 743 -6.48 13.13 18.16
CA LEU A 743 -5.17 12.55 18.43
C LEU A 743 -4.10 13.65 18.39
N LYS A 744 -3.33 13.79 19.46
CA LYS A 744 -2.28 14.81 19.58
C LYS A 744 -0.88 14.21 19.57
N ASP A 745 -0.74 12.99 20.09
CA ASP A 745 0.54 12.31 20.26
C ASP A 745 0.33 10.82 20.50
N GLY A 746 1.43 10.04 20.50
CA GLY A 746 1.40 8.61 20.75
C GLY A 746 0.95 7.79 19.52
N GLY A 747 0.83 6.50 19.70
CA GLY A 747 0.66 5.53 18.62
C GLY A 747 1.99 5.06 18.03
N LYS A 748 1.93 4.06 17.19
CA LYS A 748 3.07 3.58 16.41
C LYS A 748 2.94 4.09 14.99
N HIS A 749 4.03 4.57 14.42
CA HIS A 749 4.03 5.27 13.15
C HIS A 749 5.13 4.78 12.21
N TYR A 750 4.82 4.77 10.93
CA TYR A 750 5.78 4.53 9.86
C TYR A 750 6.71 5.72 9.70
N GLY A 751 7.91 5.48 9.16
CA GLY A 751 8.89 6.53 9.04
C GLY A 751 10.21 6.10 8.41
N HIS A 752 11.25 6.92 8.64
CA HIS A 752 12.60 6.72 8.12
C HIS A 752 13.61 7.52 8.94
N LEU A 753 14.89 7.30 8.69
CA LEU A 753 15.98 8.10 9.22
C LEU A 753 16.52 9.04 8.13
N GLU A 754 16.53 10.36 8.38
CA GLU A 754 17.22 11.33 7.51
C GLU A 754 18.65 11.50 7.98
N VAL A 755 19.62 11.39 7.06
CA VAL A 755 21.01 11.69 7.33
C VAL A 755 21.43 12.92 6.50
N ASN A 756 21.80 13.99 7.21
CA ASN A 756 22.23 15.24 6.61
C ASN A 756 23.72 15.45 6.91
N VAL A 757 24.55 15.45 5.88
CA VAL A 757 26.00 15.62 6.00
C VAL A 757 26.39 16.99 5.43
N GLU A 758 26.91 17.86 6.26
CA GLU A 758 27.21 19.24 5.90
C GLU A 758 28.31 19.82 6.80
N LYS A 759 28.85 20.97 6.43
CA LYS A 759 29.76 21.71 7.30
C LYS A 759 28.98 22.57 8.28
N ASN A 760 29.33 22.49 9.57
CA ASN A 760 28.81 23.37 10.60
C ASN A 760 29.31 24.81 10.46
N ALA A 761 28.91 25.71 11.36
CA ALA A 761 29.31 27.11 11.34
C ALA A 761 30.82 27.32 11.51
N ASP A 762 31.53 26.39 12.09
CA ASP A 762 32.99 26.41 12.29
C ASP A 762 33.76 25.80 11.11
N GLY A 763 33.05 25.33 10.09
CA GLY A 763 33.60 24.71 8.89
C GLY A 763 33.99 23.23 9.06
N GLN A 764 33.66 22.60 10.17
CA GLN A 764 33.87 21.17 10.40
C GLN A 764 32.73 20.37 9.81
N TRP A 765 33.01 19.19 9.26
CA TRP A 765 31.97 18.28 8.82
C TRP A 765 31.20 17.69 9.97
N GLN A 766 29.90 17.59 9.81
CA GLN A 766 29.00 16.91 10.71
C GLN A 766 27.99 16.07 9.92
N ALA A 767 27.59 14.93 10.47
CA ALA A 767 26.47 14.14 10.02
C ALA A 767 25.38 14.21 11.08
N ARG A 768 24.23 14.77 10.72
CA ARG A 768 23.05 14.84 11.58
C ARG A 768 22.06 13.76 11.16
N LEU A 769 21.68 12.93 12.10
CA LEU A 769 20.76 11.81 11.92
C LEU A 769 19.46 12.15 12.65
N ASP A 770 18.39 12.32 11.85
CA ASP A 770 17.07 12.76 12.32
C ASP A 770 16.04 11.65 12.09
N PRO A 771 15.54 10.98 13.13
CA PRO A 771 14.52 9.95 12.99
C PRO A 771 13.13 10.59 12.76
N VAL A 772 12.59 10.35 11.59
CA VAL A 772 11.33 10.89 11.10
C VAL A 772 10.22 9.87 11.26
N TYR A 773 9.04 10.32 11.68
CA TYR A 773 7.83 9.52 11.59
C TYR A 773 6.67 10.31 10.97
N ILE A 774 5.74 9.58 10.36
CA ILE A 774 4.59 10.13 9.66
C ILE A 774 3.39 10.06 10.58
N PHE A 775 3.02 11.20 11.16
CA PHE A 775 1.94 11.30 12.13
C PHE A 775 0.61 11.56 11.42
N PRO A 776 -0.42 10.70 11.61
CA PRO A 776 -1.73 10.93 11.02
C PRO A 776 -2.47 12.06 11.76
N LEU A 777 -2.93 13.05 11.02
CA LEU A 777 -3.79 14.12 11.54
C LEU A 777 -5.24 13.59 11.57
N VAL A 778 -5.77 13.44 12.77
CA VAL A 778 -7.09 12.83 12.98
C VAL A 778 -8.05 13.89 13.49
N ASN A 779 -9.20 14.02 12.84
CA ASN A 779 -10.24 14.94 13.31
C ASN A 779 -10.99 14.37 14.53
N LYS A 780 -11.91 15.16 15.09
CA LYS A 780 -12.71 14.78 16.27
C LYS A 780 -13.57 13.51 16.06
N ASP A 781 -13.81 13.11 14.82
CA ASP A 781 -14.63 11.96 14.45
C ASP A 781 -13.75 10.70 14.23
N GLY A 782 -12.43 10.80 14.45
CA GLY A 782 -11.49 9.69 14.31
C GLY A 782 -11.04 9.43 12.86
N VAL A 783 -11.33 10.37 11.94
CA VAL A 783 -10.98 10.24 10.52
C VAL A 783 -9.62 10.89 10.28
N VAL A 784 -8.73 10.20 9.56
CA VAL A 784 -7.44 10.75 9.12
C VAL A 784 -7.71 11.79 8.01
N THR A 785 -7.30 13.03 8.24
CA THR A 785 -7.50 14.17 7.33
C THR A 785 -6.22 14.65 6.66
N GLY A 786 -5.09 14.09 7.03
CA GLY A 786 -3.78 14.42 6.50
C GLY A 786 -2.67 13.77 7.30
N PHE A 787 -1.44 14.13 6.95
CA PHE A 787 -0.23 13.60 7.58
C PHE A 787 0.75 14.73 7.86
N GLU A 788 1.49 14.58 8.96
CA GLU A 788 2.52 15.50 9.38
C GLU A 788 3.84 14.76 9.58
N ARG A 789 4.92 15.33 9.03
CA ARG A 789 6.28 14.87 9.32
C ARG A 789 6.67 15.33 10.72
N ARG A 790 7.01 14.39 11.59
CA ARG A 790 7.54 14.66 12.95
C ARG A 790 8.87 13.97 13.16
N LEU A 791 9.58 14.36 14.21
CA LEU A 791 10.82 13.72 14.64
C LEU A 791 10.59 13.04 15.98
N TYR A 792 11.21 11.87 16.16
CA TYR A 792 11.44 11.33 17.50
C TYR A 792 12.48 12.19 18.21
N ASP A 793 12.42 12.23 19.54
CA ASP A 793 13.39 12.98 20.36
C ASP A 793 14.70 12.18 20.53
N ASP A 794 15.34 11.88 19.38
CA ASP A 794 16.58 11.08 19.30
C ASP A 794 17.50 11.56 18.16
N SER A 795 17.41 12.82 17.78
CA SER A 795 18.36 13.37 16.78
C SER A 795 19.80 13.32 17.30
N SER A 796 20.69 12.77 16.50
CA SER A 796 22.12 12.63 16.80
C SER A 796 22.97 13.48 15.85
N THR A 797 24.12 13.94 16.30
CA THR A 797 25.11 14.63 15.48
C THR A 797 26.48 14.00 15.65
N LEU A 798 26.99 13.43 14.58
CA LEU A 798 28.32 12.86 14.50
C LEU A 798 29.26 13.94 13.98
N MET A 799 30.43 14.05 14.57
CA MET A 799 31.46 15.03 14.20
C MET A 799 32.66 14.33 13.61
N GLU A 800 33.26 14.95 12.58
CA GLU A 800 34.52 14.49 11.97
C GLU A 800 35.64 14.34 12.99
#